data_c73f44f199183d9f87d3b04030f8ad56
#
_entry.id   c73f44f199183d9f87d3b04030f8ad56
#
_cell.length_a   1.000
_cell.length_b   1.000
_cell.length_c   1.000
_cell.angle_alpha   90.00
_cell.angle_beta   90.00
_cell.angle_gamma   90.00
#
_symmetry.space_group_name_H-M   'P 1'
#
loop_
_entity.id
_entity.type
_entity.pdbx_description
1 polymer ?
#
loop_
_entity_poly.entity_id
_entity_poly.type
_entity_poly.pdbx_seq_one_letter_code
_entity_poly.pdbx_strand_id
1 'polypeptide(L)'
;MATRSMRAPLRAMLLTASLVALSTPALAQDAAAQDEAAEENTGDIVVVAQGRAQLLADVPVAVSAVSAETLANSGANDIRQLNQVAPSLLVSSTGSEANGSARIRGIGTVGDNPGLESSVAVFIDGVYRSRSGIGLNELGEIERVEVLRGPQGTLGGRNASAGMISIISKRPDFDFGANVEATYGNYDFMRLSGSITGPLSETLAGRIDGVYVRRDGFYTDPQNNTDVNDRNRYFVRGQLLWEPTDALSFRLIGDYTSRDEKCCGAIYVDNTVNEFIGDLNNPSTPLAPLQATGNNIINVLRDLGQPIAGFSPGYDRTLYVSPGRSYAGETTDYGVSLEVNWDLGGANLTSITGYRDYKSGQGSDTDYGRVDVLFRTPSDNAFRQFKTFSQELRLQGEAFDGTLDWLIGAFYADEDLTVQDNLRFGTQYGRFATCRVISGGGLAGLYSPTNPGCVIPGVGPATLAAATGGGQTGTDIANGFALLDTLNNRGSTIDRYFQNSRNWALFTHNIINITDTLDVTLGLRYTNERKRFNATFGNDNTVCTALQGSLTDDLVSPNATARALAGALIGLGCQGNSTAELNGVSIRDSRSEDELTGTAIVSWRPTDDLMVYASYSRGYKAGGFNLDRSALKAPIALVNGVPTSTFAALGGAQALVGNLQFDPELVDAYELGAKYSTREFSLSAALFRQDFSNFQLNTFNGTVFLVQTVNGCSVDNGAADRDLSATTGACAAGDVTYGVRSEGLELEAALTPDPDFRIAAGLTYTNTRYQDSLVGNRLGAPLDPALRMLPGDNLSNAPELVTTASVTWTPELGSSGLSGLFYVDARTTSDFNTGSDLFPQKEQDGFTIVNARIGLRGPDQAWAVELWAQNLFNINYAQVAFNSPFQAGTTAAPFVDPQYPGGRQLFSMFLAEPRTYGITLRGRF
;
A
#
# COMPACT_ATOMS: atom_id res chain seq x y z
N MET A 1 23.84 24.33 23.98
CA MET A 1 24.70 25.11 23.04
C MET A 1 23.91 25.19 21.74
N ALA A 2 23.65 26.41 21.31
CA ALA A 2 22.69 26.73 20.29
C ALA A 2 23.14 26.30 18.89
N THR A 3 22.36 25.50 18.22
CA THR A 3 22.43 25.31 16.77
C THR A 3 21.51 26.32 16.09
N ARG A 4 22.12 27.28 15.43
CA ARG A 4 21.48 28.31 14.62
C ARG A 4 20.84 27.64 13.38
N SER A 5 19.53 27.85 13.21
CA SER A 5 18.83 27.66 11.96
C SER A 5 19.42 28.54 10.85
N MET A 6 19.91 27.93 9.77
CA MET A 6 20.16 28.64 8.52
C MET A 6 18.82 28.87 7.79
N ARG A 7 18.14 29.95 8.11
CA ARG A 7 17.07 30.54 7.29
C ARG A 7 17.63 31.78 6.63
N ALA A 8 17.98 31.68 5.35
CA ALA A 8 18.01 32.72 4.31
C ALA A 8 19.08 32.39 3.23
N PRO A 9 18.90 32.80 1.99
CA PRO A 9 17.83 33.53 1.35
C PRO A 9 17.42 32.97 -0.02
N LEU A 10 16.22 32.45 -0.15
CA LEU A 10 15.64 32.12 -1.47
C LEU A 10 15.11 33.36 -2.21
N ARG A 11 15.15 34.57 -1.61
CA ARG A 11 14.62 35.78 -2.22
C ARG A 11 15.56 36.47 -3.24
N ALA A 12 16.81 36.02 -3.36
CA ALA A 12 17.77 36.64 -4.28
C ALA A 12 17.92 35.94 -5.64
N MET A 13 17.36 34.76 -5.85
CA MET A 13 17.47 34.03 -7.13
C MET A 13 16.33 34.30 -8.12
N LEU A 14 15.24 34.91 -7.70
CA LEU A 14 14.07 35.19 -8.56
C LEU A 14 14.16 36.54 -9.31
N LEU A 15 15.19 37.33 -9.08
CA LEU A 15 15.34 38.66 -9.72
C LEU A 15 16.42 38.74 -10.81
N THR A 16 17.15 37.65 -11.10
CA THR A 16 18.18 37.63 -12.14
C THR A 16 17.82 36.86 -13.41
N ALA A 17 16.67 36.17 -13.43
CA ALA A 17 16.18 35.43 -14.61
C ALA A 17 15.38 36.29 -15.62
N SER A 18 15.15 37.57 -15.35
CA SER A 18 14.28 38.44 -16.17
C SER A 18 15.01 39.35 -17.15
N LEU A 19 16.30 39.19 -17.39
CA LEU A 19 17.10 40.18 -18.16
C LEU A 19 17.93 39.60 -19.33
N VAL A 20 17.65 38.40 -19.83
CA VAL A 20 18.38 37.81 -20.98
C VAL A 20 17.46 37.42 -22.17
N ALA A 21 16.27 37.94 -22.27
CA ALA A 21 15.37 37.63 -23.39
C ALA A 21 15.11 38.87 -24.27
N LEU A 22 16.15 39.48 -24.79
CA LEU A 22 16.02 40.45 -25.89
C LEU A 22 17.33 40.45 -26.73
N SER A 23 17.45 39.49 -27.67
CA SER A 23 18.32 39.66 -28.82
C SER A 23 17.77 38.89 -30.04
N THR A 24 17.16 39.64 -30.91
CA THR A 24 16.92 39.53 -32.36
C THR A 24 16.92 38.17 -33.08
N PRO A 25 15.92 37.95 -33.95
CA PRO A 25 15.85 36.75 -34.79
C PRO A 25 16.81 36.85 -35.98
N ALA A 26 17.60 35.83 -36.19
CA ALA A 26 18.27 35.57 -37.46
C ALA A 26 17.38 34.62 -38.28
N LEU A 27 16.96 35.11 -39.44
CA LEU A 27 16.27 34.34 -40.46
C LEU A 27 17.18 33.23 -40.98
N ALA A 28 16.76 32.00 -40.85
CA ALA A 28 17.20 30.89 -41.65
C ALA A 28 15.95 30.26 -42.29
N GLN A 29 15.98 30.24 -43.60
CA GLN A 29 14.93 29.80 -44.50
C GLN A 29 15.04 28.31 -44.73
N ASP A 30 13.88 27.66 -44.72
CA ASP A 30 13.46 26.44 -45.38
C ASP A 30 14.38 25.20 -45.43
N ALA A 31 14.02 24.21 -44.55
CA ALA A 31 13.84 22.84 -45.03
C ALA A 31 12.61 22.30 -44.31
N ALA A 32 11.48 22.31 -45.01
CA ALA A 32 10.27 21.65 -44.52
C ALA A 32 10.50 20.13 -44.48
N ALA A 33 10.85 19.61 -43.35
CA ALA A 33 10.50 18.25 -42.99
C ALA A 33 9.09 18.32 -42.40
N GLN A 34 8.12 17.80 -43.10
CA GLN A 34 6.81 17.51 -42.58
C GLN A 34 6.98 16.43 -41.49
N ASP A 35 7.11 16.86 -40.26
CA ASP A 35 6.82 16.00 -39.13
C ASP A 35 5.28 15.94 -39.09
N GLU A 36 4.73 14.91 -39.77
CA GLU A 36 3.37 14.48 -39.50
C GLU A 36 3.30 14.19 -38.01
N ALA A 37 2.63 15.06 -37.25
CA ALA A 37 2.20 14.75 -35.90
C ALA A 37 1.46 13.42 -35.97
N ALA A 38 2.09 12.36 -35.54
CA ALA A 38 1.51 11.03 -35.51
C ALA A 38 0.26 11.13 -34.63
N GLU A 39 -0.90 11.03 -35.28
CA GLU A 39 -2.18 10.92 -34.63
C GLU A 39 -2.11 9.71 -33.69
N GLU A 40 -1.93 9.90 -32.38
CA GLU A 40 -1.91 8.83 -31.40
C GLU A 40 -3.27 8.13 -31.34
N ASN A 41 -3.43 7.15 -32.18
CA ASN A 41 -4.47 6.15 -32.02
C ASN A 41 -4.10 5.25 -30.82
N THR A 42 -5.05 4.81 -30.00
CA THR A 42 -4.78 3.89 -28.88
C THR A 42 -4.12 2.57 -29.30
N GLY A 43 -4.24 2.18 -30.57
CA GLY A 43 -3.55 1.04 -31.16
C GLY A 43 -2.07 1.27 -31.48
N ASP A 44 -1.65 2.51 -31.63
CA ASP A 44 -0.29 2.91 -32.02
C ASP A 44 0.64 3.13 -30.80
N ILE A 45 0.13 3.00 -29.57
CA ILE A 45 0.96 3.11 -28.37
C ILE A 45 1.94 1.93 -28.33
N VAL A 46 3.23 2.25 -28.38
CA VAL A 46 4.29 1.25 -28.19
C VAL A 46 4.47 0.96 -26.71
N VAL A 47 4.45 -0.29 -26.33
CA VAL A 47 4.68 -0.77 -24.95
C VAL A 47 5.86 -1.75 -24.91
N VAL A 48 6.43 -1.95 -23.73
CA VAL A 48 7.53 -2.91 -23.51
C VAL A 48 7.12 -4.10 -22.63
N ALA A 49 5.84 -4.39 -22.62
CA ALA A 49 5.20 -5.39 -21.76
C ALA A 49 5.82 -6.80 -21.86
N GLN A 50 6.35 -7.18 -23.04
CA GLN A 50 7.03 -8.47 -23.27
C GLN A 50 8.57 -8.36 -23.32
N GLY A 51 9.14 -7.29 -22.76
CA GLY A 51 10.58 -7.03 -22.83
C GLY A 51 11.07 -6.59 -24.20
N ARG A 52 10.17 -6.33 -25.15
CA ARG A 52 10.35 -5.81 -26.49
C ARG A 52 9.42 -4.64 -26.74
N ALA A 53 9.82 -3.71 -27.58
CA ALA A 53 8.94 -2.65 -28.06
C ALA A 53 7.94 -3.25 -29.07
N GLN A 54 6.65 -3.18 -28.75
CA GLN A 54 5.56 -3.71 -29.57
C GLN A 54 4.37 -2.75 -29.50
N LEU A 55 3.55 -2.73 -30.55
CA LEU A 55 2.28 -2.01 -30.49
C LEU A 55 1.36 -2.65 -29.44
N LEU A 56 0.63 -1.83 -28.70
CA LEU A 56 -0.31 -2.29 -27.67
C LEU A 56 -1.33 -3.30 -28.21
N ALA A 57 -1.75 -3.13 -29.48
CA ALA A 57 -2.67 -4.02 -30.16
C ALA A 57 -2.08 -5.43 -30.36
N ASP A 58 -0.75 -5.53 -30.52
CA ASP A 58 -0.05 -6.78 -30.83
C ASP A 58 0.42 -7.57 -29.62
N VAL A 59 0.27 -7.01 -28.41
CA VAL A 59 0.71 -7.66 -27.19
C VAL A 59 -0.36 -8.59 -26.64
N PRO A 60 -0.18 -9.93 -26.61
CA PRO A 60 -1.18 -10.90 -26.20
C PRO A 60 -1.25 -11.07 -24.67
N VAL A 61 -1.39 -9.97 -23.95
CA VAL A 61 -1.65 -9.89 -22.51
C VAL A 61 -2.57 -8.71 -22.19
N ALA A 62 -3.29 -8.78 -21.09
CA ALA A 62 -4.10 -7.66 -20.64
C ALA A 62 -3.19 -6.54 -20.09
N VAL A 63 -3.13 -5.42 -20.77
CA VAL A 63 -2.32 -4.25 -20.42
C VAL A 63 -3.07 -2.97 -20.73
N SER A 64 -3.04 -2.01 -19.78
CA SER A 64 -3.48 -0.63 -20.01
C SER A 64 -2.24 0.24 -20.15
N ALA A 65 -2.16 1.00 -21.24
CA ALA A 65 -1.13 2.00 -21.45
C ALA A 65 -1.73 3.41 -21.37
N VAL A 66 -1.18 4.25 -20.50
CA VAL A 66 -1.64 5.62 -20.27
C VAL A 66 -0.56 6.56 -20.80
N SER A 67 -0.90 7.34 -21.84
CA SER A 67 0.03 8.28 -22.47
C SER A 67 0.29 9.52 -21.61
N ALA A 68 1.38 10.23 -21.89
CA ALA A 68 1.71 11.51 -21.29
C ALA A 68 0.56 12.53 -21.38
N GLU A 69 -0.12 12.58 -22.54
CA GLU A 69 -1.25 13.47 -22.75
C GLU A 69 -2.44 13.13 -21.83
N THR A 70 -2.82 11.86 -21.76
CA THR A 70 -3.91 11.39 -20.86
C THR A 70 -3.59 11.73 -19.42
N LEU A 71 -2.34 11.55 -18.98
CA LEU A 71 -1.91 11.93 -17.61
C LEU A 71 -1.98 13.43 -17.39
N ALA A 72 -1.55 14.23 -18.37
CA ALA A 72 -1.60 15.68 -18.30
C ALA A 72 -3.05 16.22 -18.25
N ASN A 73 -3.95 15.64 -19.06
CA ASN A 73 -5.36 16.03 -19.10
C ASN A 73 -6.11 15.60 -17.84
N SER A 74 -5.87 14.39 -17.32
CA SER A 74 -6.45 13.92 -16.06
C SER A 74 -5.87 14.61 -14.83
N GLY A 75 -4.69 15.21 -14.95
CA GLY A 75 -3.95 15.81 -13.83
C GLY A 75 -3.32 14.77 -12.92
N ALA A 76 -3.10 13.57 -13.42
CA ALA A 76 -2.44 12.50 -12.68
C ALA A 76 -0.92 12.76 -12.61
N ASN A 77 -0.45 13.21 -11.44
CA ASN A 77 0.95 13.55 -11.17
C ASN A 77 1.66 12.49 -10.32
N ASP A 78 0.92 11.58 -9.70
CA ASP A 78 1.42 10.43 -8.96
C ASP A 78 0.62 9.16 -9.26
N ILE A 79 1.14 8.01 -8.86
CA ILE A 79 0.52 6.70 -9.16
C ILE A 79 -0.89 6.57 -8.55
N ARG A 80 -1.20 7.23 -7.44
CA ARG A 80 -2.53 7.15 -6.80
C ARG A 80 -3.63 7.72 -7.68
N GLN A 81 -3.30 8.68 -8.50
CA GLN A 81 -4.25 9.32 -9.42
C GLN A 81 -4.51 8.46 -10.68
N LEU A 82 -3.69 7.43 -10.93
CA LEU A 82 -3.94 6.46 -12.02
C LEU A 82 -5.22 5.64 -11.82
N ASN A 83 -5.79 5.63 -10.62
CA ASN A 83 -7.08 5.00 -10.36
C ASN A 83 -8.17 5.48 -11.32
N GLN A 84 -8.13 6.74 -11.75
CA GLN A 84 -9.14 7.32 -12.64
C GLN A 84 -9.05 6.80 -14.08
N VAL A 85 -7.87 6.37 -14.51
CA VAL A 85 -7.60 6.02 -15.91
C VAL A 85 -7.35 4.52 -16.14
N ALA A 86 -7.23 3.73 -15.07
CA ALA A 86 -7.01 2.28 -15.14
C ALA A 86 -8.05 1.55 -14.27
N PRO A 87 -9.12 0.97 -14.87
CA PRO A 87 -10.26 0.44 -14.11
C PRO A 87 -9.90 -0.72 -13.17
N SER A 88 -8.97 -1.56 -13.55
CA SER A 88 -8.51 -2.71 -12.73
C SER A 88 -7.55 -2.34 -11.62
N LEU A 89 -7.04 -1.09 -11.61
CA LEU A 89 -6.07 -0.60 -10.65
C LEU A 89 -6.76 0.12 -9.49
N LEU A 90 -6.35 -0.20 -8.26
CA LEU A 90 -6.68 0.56 -7.06
C LEU A 90 -5.39 0.84 -6.28
N VAL A 91 -5.07 2.12 -6.11
CA VAL A 91 -3.96 2.58 -5.24
C VAL A 91 -4.54 3.32 -4.07
N SER A 92 -4.16 2.93 -2.86
CA SER A 92 -4.62 3.53 -1.61
C SER A 92 -3.44 3.83 -0.69
N SER A 93 -3.62 4.81 0.20
CA SER A 93 -2.66 5.15 1.27
C SER A 93 -3.21 4.70 2.63
N THR A 94 -2.31 4.37 3.55
CA THR A 94 -2.63 4.01 4.93
C THR A 94 -1.94 4.96 5.93
N GLY A 95 -1.48 4.47 7.06
CA GLY A 95 -0.83 5.24 8.12
C GLY A 95 0.47 5.97 7.76
N SER A 96 0.99 5.77 6.56
CA SER A 96 2.06 6.58 5.98
C SER A 96 2.05 6.44 4.46
N GLU A 97 2.64 7.39 3.75
CA GLU A 97 2.77 7.26 2.28
C GLU A 97 3.70 6.12 1.86
N ALA A 98 4.69 5.78 2.69
CA ALA A 98 5.55 4.60 2.47
C ALA A 98 4.78 3.27 2.51
N ASN A 99 3.60 3.27 3.12
CA ASN A 99 2.70 2.11 3.21
C ASN A 99 1.63 2.10 2.11
N GLY A 100 1.77 2.92 1.08
CA GLY A 100 0.89 2.90 -0.09
C GLY A 100 0.82 1.51 -0.73
N SER A 101 -0.37 1.13 -1.17
CA SER A 101 -0.66 -0.18 -1.74
C SER A 101 -1.28 -0.04 -3.12
N ALA A 102 -0.75 -0.79 -4.07
CA ALA A 102 -1.38 -0.99 -5.37
C ALA A 102 -2.05 -2.37 -5.40
N ARG A 103 -3.24 -2.42 -5.98
CA ARG A 103 -4.02 -3.64 -6.23
C ARG A 103 -4.42 -3.71 -7.69
N ILE A 104 -4.36 -4.90 -8.25
CA ILE A 104 -4.85 -5.19 -9.61
C ILE A 104 -5.82 -6.37 -9.49
N ARG A 105 -7.02 -6.24 -10.08
CA ARG A 105 -8.07 -7.27 -10.01
C ARG A 105 -8.45 -7.64 -8.56
N GLY A 106 -8.48 -6.65 -7.66
CA GLY A 106 -8.74 -6.85 -6.24
C GLY A 106 -7.57 -7.44 -5.42
N ILE A 107 -6.49 -7.89 -6.07
CA ILE A 107 -5.31 -8.48 -5.40
C ILE A 107 -4.25 -7.42 -5.16
N GLY A 108 -3.79 -7.33 -3.93
CA GLY A 108 -2.70 -6.42 -3.53
C GLY A 108 -2.33 -6.59 -2.07
N THR A 109 -1.39 -5.79 -1.63
CA THR A 109 -0.80 -5.88 -0.29
C THR A 109 -0.93 -4.56 0.42
N VAL A 110 -1.44 -4.58 1.64
CA VAL A 110 -1.39 -3.41 2.54
C VAL A 110 0.04 -3.27 3.07
N GLY A 111 0.64 -2.09 2.89
CA GLY A 111 2.06 -1.87 3.13
C GLY A 111 2.51 -1.66 4.58
N ASP A 112 1.70 -1.99 5.60
CA ASP A 112 2.01 -1.66 7.00
C ASP A 112 3.05 -2.57 7.67
N ASN A 113 3.39 -3.70 7.05
CA ASN A 113 4.48 -4.56 7.50
C ASN A 113 5.66 -4.46 6.53
N PRO A 114 6.80 -3.84 6.91
CA PRO A 114 7.92 -3.64 6.00
C PRO A 114 8.58 -4.93 5.52
N GLY A 115 8.41 -6.04 6.23
CA GLY A 115 8.88 -7.37 5.82
C GLY A 115 8.06 -8.00 4.71
N LEU A 116 6.84 -7.51 4.48
CA LEU A 116 5.94 -7.97 3.43
C LEU A 116 6.24 -7.25 2.11
N GLU A 117 6.44 -8.00 1.05
CA GLU A 117 6.66 -7.47 -0.28
C GLU A 117 5.34 -7.23 -1.02
N SER A 118 5.35 -6.47 -2.10
CA SER A 118 4.14 -6.13 -2.86
C SER A 118 3.67 -7.29 -3.74
N SER A 119 2.37 -7.42 -3.97
CA SER A 119 1.81 -8.32 -5.00
C SER A 119 1.83 -7.68 -6.40
N VAL A 120 1.93 -6.35 -6.45
CA VAL A 120 2.07 -5.57 -7.68
C VAL A 120 3.48 -5.00 -7.73
N ALA A 121 4.28 -5.43 -8.68
CA ALA A 121 5.63 -4.91 -8.88
C ALA A 121 5.58 -3.51 -9.51
N VAL A 122 6.47 -2.63 -9.08
CA VAL A 122 6.63 -1.29 -9.68
C VAL A 122 8.03 -1.17 -10.25
N PHE A 123 8.12 -0.75 -11.51
CA PHE A 123 9.37 -0.43 -12.19
C PHE A 123 9.34 1.03 -12.65
N ILE A 124 10.45 1.72 -12.49
CA ILE A 124 10.65 3.06 -13.06
C ILE A 124 11.92 3.00 -13.90
N ASP A 125 11.79 3.25 -15.20
CA ASP A 125 12.88 3.13 -16.19
C ASP A 125 13.61 1.76 -16.09
N GLY A 126 12.85 0.67 -15.96
CA GLY A 126 13.37 -0.69 -15.85
C GLY A 126 13.97 -1.06 -14.48
N VAL A 127 14.09 -0.11 -13.54
CA VAL A 127 14.61 -0.37 -12.19
C VAL A 127 13.50 -0.75 -11.23
N TYR A 128 13.59 -1.93 -10.65
CA TYR A 128 12.62 -2.46 -9.69
C TYR A 128 12.53 -1.62 -8.41
N ARG A 129 11.31 -1.38 -7.94
CA ARG A 129 10.98 -0.78 -6.63
C ARG A 129 10.45 -1.86 -5.71
N SER A 130 11.14 -2.11 -4.62
CA SER A 130 10.88 -3.28 -3.75
C SER A 130 9.54 -3.25 -3.02
N ARG A 131 8.92 -2.08 -2.90
CA ARG A 131 7.58 -1.89 -2.32
C ARG A 131 6.79 -0.91 -3.17
N SER A 132 5.49 -1.14 -3.33
CA SER A 132 4.64 -0.23 -4.11
C SER A 132 4.65 1.21 -3.56
N GLY A 133 4.65 1.38 -2.24
CA GLY A 133 4.71 2.70 -1.61
C GLY A 133 5.98 3.50 -1.91
N ILE A 134 7.10 2.85 -2.20
CA ILE A 134 8.36 3.52 -2.60
C ILE A 134 8.24 4.14 -4.00
N GLY A 135 7.40 3.56 -4.87
CA GLY A 135 7.12 4.10 -6.20
C GLY A 135 6.13 5.27 -6.23
N LEU A 136 5.48 5.60 -5.11
CA LEU A 136 4.45 6.65 -5.02
C LEU A 136 5.08 8.05 -4.85
N ASN A 137 5.96 8.43 -5.76
CA ASN A 137 6.64 9.74 -5.76
C ASN A 137 6.06 10.65 -6.84
N GLU A 138 6.41 11.95 -6.77
CA GLU A 138 6.29 12.82 -7.93
C GLU A 138 7.14 12.24 -9.08
N LEU A 139 6.57 12.16 -10.27
CA LEU A 139 7.18 11.41 -11.37
C LEU A 139 8.02 12.27 -12.31
N GLY A 140 7.91 13.61 -12.24
CA GLY A 140 8.46 14.51 -13.23
C GLY A 140 7.77 14.32 -14.59
N GLU A 141 8.46 14.59 -15.70
CA GLU A 141 7.91 14.27 -17.01
C GLU A 141 8.08 12.78 -17.32
N ILE A 142 6.97 12.15 -17.63
CA ILE A 142 6.90 10.75 -18.04
C ILE A 142 6.41 10.65 -19.48
N GLU A 143 6.82 9.59 -20.16
CA GLU A 143 6.39 9.26 -21.49
C GLU A 143 5.07 8.48 -21.46
N ARG A 144 5.01 7.46 -20.61
CA ARG A 144 3.81 6.64 -20.41
C ARG A 144 3.88 5.82 -19.14
N VAL A 145 2.74 5.31 -18.74
CA VAL A 145 2.60 4.30 -17.66
C VAL A 145 1.93 3.06 -18.26
N GLU A 146 2.52 1.90 -18.04
CA GLU A 146 1.97 0.61 -18.44
C GLU A 146 1.51 -0.16 -17.19
N VAL A 147 0.26 -0.61 -17.16
CA VAL A 147 -0.32 -1.44 -16.10
C VAL A 147 -0.60 -2.83 -16.66
N LEU A 148 0.29 -3.78 -16.35
CA LEU A 148 0.18 -5.17 -16.79
C LEU A 148 -0.60 -5.94 -15.74
N ARG A 149 -1.63 -6.65 -16.19
CA ARG A 149 -2.55 -7.39 -15.32
C ARG A 149 -2.25 -8.88 -15.32
N GLY A 150 -2.50 -9.52 -14.19
CA GLY A 150 -2.16 -10.92 -14.00
C GLY A 150 -0.67 -11.16 -13.72
N PRO A 151 -0.28 -12.40 -13.41
CA PRO A 151 1.09 -12.72 -13.01
C PRO A 151 2.11 -12.40 -14.10
N GLN A 152 3.13 -11.61 -13.74
CA GLN A 152 4.26 -11.25 -14.60
C GLN A 152 5.56 -11.94 -14.14
N GLY A 153 5.44 -13.18 -13.65
CA GLY A 153 6.56 -13.91 -13.03
C GLY A 153 7.75 -14.18 -13.94
N THR A 154 7.58 -14.23 -15.25
CA THR A 154 8.67 -14.51 -16.20
C THR A 154 9.60 -13.30 -16.36
N LEU A 155 9.07 -12.17 -16.77
CA LEU A 155 9.86 -10.94 -17.05
C LEU A 155 9.93 -10.03 -15.81
N GLY A 156 8.81 -9.76 -15.15
CA GLY A 156 8.74 -8.97 -13.93
C GLY A 156 9.38 -9.66 -12.70
N GLY A 157 9.47 -10.98 -12.73
CA GLY A 157 10.09 -11.78 -11.68
C GLY A 157 9.25 -11.89 -10.41
N ARG A 158 9.93 -11.83 -9.26
CA ARG A 158 9.25 -11.94 -7.95
C ARG A 158 8.33 -10.74 -7.70
N ASN A 159 7.32 -10.96 -6.85
CA ASN A 159 6.45 -9.88 -6.36
C ASN A 159 5.58 -9.21 -7.45
N ALA A 160 5.38 -9.91 -8.56
CA ALA A 160 4.49 -9.57 -9.64
C ALA A 160 3.35 -10.61 -9.75
N SER A 161 2.84 -11.10 -8.61
CA SER A 161 1.79 -12.13 -8.54
C SER A 161 0.44 -11.61 -9.00
N ALA A 162 0.13 -10.32 -8.78
CA ALA A 162 -1.10 -9.69 -9.23
C ALA A 162 -0.94 -8.89 -10.53
N GLY A 163 0.27 -8.41 -10.81
CA GLY A 163 0.57 -7.59 -11.96
C GLY A 163 1.79 -6.71 -11.77
N MET A 164 1.97 -5.77 -12.69
CA MET A 164 3.12 -4.86 -12.71
C MET A 164 2.70 -3.48 -13.19
N ILE A 165 3.29 -2.45 -12.60
CA ILE A 165 3.23 -1.06 -13.08
C ILE A 165 4.61 -0.68 -13.58
N SER A 166 4.72 -0.32 -14.86
CA SER A 166 5.95 0.17 -15.48
C SER A 166 5.79 1.64 -15.83
N ILE A 167 6.68 2.48 -15.31
CA ILE A 167 6.69 3.92 -15.52
C ILE A 167 7.92 4.25 -16.34
N ILE A 168 7.70 4.87 -17.49
CA ILE A 168 8.76 5.24 -18.41
C ILE A 168 8.87 6.77 -18.41
N SER A 169 10.02 7.28 -17.99
CA SER A 169 10.30 8.71 -18.02
C SER A 169 10.71 9.18 -19.41
N LYS A 170 10.40 10.44 -19.72
CA LYS A 170 10.82 11.06 -20.97
C LYS A 170 12.34 11.07 -21.09
N ARG A 171 12.87 10.61 -22.22
CA ARG A 171 14.32 10.53 -22.48
C ARG A 171 14.91 11.92 -22.81
N PRO A 172 16.22 12.10 -22.66
CA PRO A 172 16.92 13.22 -23.27
C PRO A 172 16.74 13.22 -24.78
N ASP A 173 16.64 14.41 -25.37
CA ASP A 173 16.45 14.63 -26.78
C ASP A 173 17.63 15.43 -27.32
N PHE A 174 17.99 15.18 -28.60
CA PHE A 174 19.02 15.97 -29.30
C PHE A 174 18.48 17.30 -29.84
N ASP A 175 17.15 17.47 -29.83
CA ASP A 175 16.54 18.77 -30.06
C ASP A 175 16.31 19.51 -28.75
N PHE A 176 16.49 20.84 -28.79
CA PHE A 176 16.24 21.65 -27.59
C PHE A 176 14.75 21.70 -27.28
N GLY A 177 14.40 21.46 -26.04
CA GLY A 177 13.03 21.62 -25.56
C GLY A 177 13.02 22.01 -24.08
N ALA A 178 12.04 22.81 -23.71
CA ALA A 178 11.80 23.17 -22.30
C ALA A 178 10.31 23.27 -21.99
N ASN A 179 9.92 22.73 -20.84
CA ASN A 179 8.53 22.80 -20.35
C ASN A 179 8.52 23.41 -18.96
N VAL A 180 7.51 24.24 -18.68
CA VAL A 180 7.26 24.79 -17.36
C VAL A 180 5.77 24.69 -17.04
N GLU A 181 5.45 24.34 -15.80
CA GLU A 181 4.08 24.30 -15.32
C GLU A 181 4.01 24.94 -13.94
N ALA A 182 3.00 25.79 -13.71
CA ALA A 182 2.66 26.37 -12.43
C ALA A 182 1.19 26.14 -12.12
N THR A 183 0.89 25.47 -11.03
CA THR A 183 -0.46 25.19 -10.57
C THR A 183 -0.70 25.83 -9.22
N TYR A 184 -1.87 26.45 -9.04
CA TYR A 184 -2.34 26.96 -7.76
C TYR A 184 -3.80 26.53 -7.53
N GLY A 185 -4.14 26.14 -6.28
CA GLY A 185 -5.47 25.64 -5.96
C GLY A 185 -5.86 25.86 -4.49
N ASN A 186 -7.02 25.31 -4.13
CA ASN A 186 -7.48 25.34 -2.74
C ASN A 186 -6.53 24.56 -1.82
N TYR A 187 -6.64 24.75 -0.50
CA TYR A 187 -5.68 24.26 0.51
C TYR A 187 -4.27 24.83 0.33
N ASP A 188 -4.15 26.05 -0.17
CA ASP A 188 -2.87 26.70 -0.53
C ASP A 188 -1.97 25.79 -1.39
N PHE A 189 -2.62 25.00 -2.26
CA PHE A 189 -1.93 24.09 -3.15
C PHE A 189 -1.09 24.84 -4.17
N MET A 190 0.18 24.56 -4.21
CA MET A 190 1.12 25.08 -5.19
C MET A 190 1.96 23.95 -5.73
N ARG A 191 1.98 23.79 -7.06
CA ARG A 191 2.88 22.89 -7.75
C ARG A 191 3.63 23.66 -8.82
N LEU A 192 4.95 23.54 -8.80
CA LEU A 192 5.82 24.08 -9.83
C LEU A 192 6.60 22.91 -10.41
N SER A 193 6.55 22.75 -11.71
CA SER A 193 7.38 21.77 -12.39
C SER A 193 8.02 22.37 -13.65
N GLY A 194 9.16 21.82 -14.02
CA GLY A 194 9.83 22.21 -15.24
C GLY A 194 10.83 21.14 -15.68
N SER A 195 11.07 21.14 -16.97
CA SER A 195 12.08 20.30 -17.60
C SER A 195 12.81 21.07 -18.70
N ILE A 196 14.02 20.65 -18.95
CA ILE A 196 14.84 21.13 -20.07
C ILE A 196 15.60 19.96 -20.65
N THR A 197 15.61 19.85 -21.97
CA THR A 197 16.40 18.84 -22.71
C THR A 197 17.14 19.50 -23.87
N GLY A 198 18.20 18.87 -24.34
CA GLY A 198 18.90 19.32 -25.53
C GLY A 198 20.28 18.67 -25.71
N PRO A 199 20.93 18.93 -26.87
CA PRO A 199 22.23 18.38 -27.18
C PRO A 199 23.32 19.06 -26.34
N LEU A 200 24.22 18.26 -25.80
CA LEU A 200 25.49 18.69 -25.18
C LEU A 200 26.64 18.52 -26.18
N SER A 201 26.49 17.59 -27.12
CA SER A 201 27.34 17.37 -28.29
C SER A 201 26.53 16.62 -29.37
N GLU A 202 27.14 16.34 -30.53
CA GLU A 202 26.48 15.53 -31.61
C GLU A 202 26.05 14.13 -31.14
N THR A 203 26.67 13.57 -30.12
CA THR A 203 26.40 12.21 -29.62
C THR A 203 25.95 12.17 -28.14
N LEU A 204 25.80 13.33 -27.50
CA LEU A 204 25.43 13.40 -26.09
C LEU A 204 24.30 14.41 -25.89
N ALA A 205 23.17 13.93 -25.40
CA ALA A 205 22.05 14.76 -24.97
C ALA A 205 21.87 14.73 -23.45
N GLY A 206 21.31 15.79 -22.90
CA GLY A 206 21.01 15.89 -21.47
C GLY A 206 19.59 16.33 -21.21
N ARG A 207 19.06 15.92 -20.05
CA ARG A 207 17.74 16.34 -19.56
C ARG A 207 17.76 16.55 -18.06
N ILE A 208 17.06 17.58 -17.61
CA ILE A 208 16.81 17.85 -16.16
C ILE A 208 15.32 18.09 -15.99
N ASP A 209 14.72 17.39 -15.02
CA ASP A 209 13.34 17.58 -14.57
C ASP A 209 13.35 18.01 -13.09
N GLY A 210 12.45 18.92 -12.72
CA GLY A 210 12.26 19.35 -11.34
C GLY A 210 10.79 19.56 -10.99
N VAL A 211 10.41 19.20 -9.79
CA VAL A 211 9.04 19.40 -9.26
C VAL A 211 9.13 19.88 -7.81
N TYR A 212 8.34 20.87 -7.46
CA TYR A 212 8.10 21.31 -6.09
C TYR A 212 6.61 21.34 -5.83
N VAL A 213 6.17 20.76 -4.71
CA VAL A 213 4.76 20.71 -4.29
C VAL A 213 4.63 21.16 -2.86
N ARG A 214 3.70 22.06 -2.62
CA ARG A 214 3.22 22.45 -1.29
C ARG A 214 1.71 22.43 -1.26
N ARG A 215 1.13 21.95 -0.14
CA ARG A 215 -0.31 22.01 0.13
C ARG A 215 -0.55 21.93 1.62
N ASP A 216 -1.49 22.71 2.14
CA ASP A 216 -1.95 22.57 3.51
C ASP A 216 -2.68 21.23 3.71
N GLY A 217 -2.73 20.75 4.94
CA GLY A 217 -3.44 19.53 5.29
C GLY A 217 -4.96 19.70 5.18
N PHE A 218 -5.65 18.63 4.88
CA PHE A 218 -7.11 18.63 4.79
C PHE A 218 -7.81 17.97 5.99
N TYR A 219 -7.06 17.48 6.96
CA TYR A 219 -7.56 17.20 8.31
C TYR A 219 -7.19 18.34 9.23
N THR A 220 -8.12 18.76 10.06
CA THR A 220 -7.89 19.84 11.03
C THR A 220 -7.96 19.31 12.46
N ASP A 221 -7.00 19.70 13.28
CA ASP A 221 -7.04 19.54 14.73
C ASP A 221 -7.33 20.90 15.39
N PRO A 222 -8.58 21.15 15.81
CA PRO A 222 -8.97 22.43 16.38
C PRO A 222 -8.37 22.69 17.75
N GLN A 223 -7.89 21.66 18.44
CA GLN A 223 -7.34 21.79 19.80
C GLN A 223 -5.87 22.21 19.79
N ASN A 224 -5.09 21.68 18.86
CA ASN A 224 -3.68 22.02 18.72
C ASN A 224 -3.46 23.07 17.61
N ASN A 225 -4.53 23.53 16.94
CA ASN A 225 -4.50 24.49 15.84
C ASN A 225 -3.46 24.07 14.77
N THR A 226 -3.55 22.84 14.31
CA THR A 226 -2.68 22.27 13.27
C THR A 226 -3.51 21.54 12.24
N ASP A 227 -2.93 21.32 11.09
CA ASP A 227 -3.46 20.49 10.02
C ASP A 227 -2.57 19.25 9.81
N VAL A 228 -3.16 18.21 9.23
CA VAL A 228 -2.51 16.93 8.96
C VAL A 228 -2.88 16.48 7.54
N ASN A 229 -2.03 15.67 6.94
CA ASN A 229 -2.06 15.28 5.53
C ASN A 229 -1.72 16.46 4.59
N ASP A 230 -0.77 17.28 5.00
CA ASP A 230 -0.14 18.31 4.18
C ASP A 230 0.82 17.67 3.13
N ARG A 231 1.30 18.50 2.23
CA ARG A 231 2.37 18.15 1.30
C ARG A 231 3.45 19.24 1.30
N ASN A 232 4.68 18.81 1.39
CA ASN A 232 5.85 19.66 1.22
C ASN A 232 6.99 18.80 0.69
N ARG A 233 7.12 18.75 -0.64
CA ARG A 233 8.03 17.85 -1.31
C ARG A 233 8.69 18.47 -2.52
N TYR A 234 9.85 17.96 -2.85
CA TYR A 234 10.52 18.28 -4.11
C TYR A 234 11.17 17.03 -4.70
N PHE A 235 11.25 17.04 -6.01
CA PHE A 235 11.83 16.00 -6.84
C PHE A 235 12.74 16.64 -7.88
N VAL A 236 13.89 16.03 -8.15
CA VAL A 236 14.80 16.41 -9.23
C VAL A 236 15.32 15.14 -9.88
N ARG A 237 15.34 15.12 -11.22
CA ARG A 237 15.94 14.04 -12.00
C ARG A 237 16.85 14.65 -13.06
N GLY A 238 18.07 14.14 -13.17
CA GLY A 238 19.02 14.43 -14.24
C GLY A 238 19.26 13.18 -15.09
N GLN A 239 19.34 13.35 -16.40
CA GLN A 239 19.59 12.27 -17.33
C GLN A 239 20.66 12.67 -18.35
N LEU A 240 21.49 11.72 -18.78
CA LEU A 240 22.40 11.82 -19.89
C LEU A 240 22.18 10.65 -20.83
N LEU A 241 22.01 10.95 -22.11
CA LEU A 241 21.93 9.96 -23.18
C LEU A 241 23.19 10.14 -24.06
N TRP A 242 24.01 9.12 -24.12
CA TRP A 242 25.21 9.09 -24.94
C TRP A 242 25.11 7.99 -25.98
N GLU A 243 25.15 8.38 -27.24
CA GLU A 243 25.06 7.52 -28.41
C GLU A 243 26.35 7.66 -29.27
N PRO A 244 27.44 6.97 -28.83
CA PRO A 244 28.73 7.06 -29.56
C PRO A 244 28.67 6.50 -30.94
N THR A 245 27.75 5.60 -31.22
CA THR A 245 27.45 5.02 -32.54
C THR A 245 25.97 4.69 -32.61
N ASP A 246 25.41 4.50 -33.80
CA ASP A 246 24.01 4.08 -34.00
C ASP A 246 23.69 2.72 -33.38
N ALA A 247 24.72 1.88 -33.14
CA ALA A 247 24.56 0.55 -32.52
C ALA A 247 24.70 0.53 -31.01
N LEU A 248 25.09 1.64 -30.33
CA LEU A 248 25.40 1.62 -28.90
C LEU A 248 24.90 2.88 -28.21
N SER A 249 24.06 2.71 -27.22
CA SER A 249 23.56 3.81 -26.39
C SER A 249 23.76 3.55 -24.89
N PHE A 250 24.01 4.62 -24.15
CA PHE A 250 24.11 4.65 -22.70
C PHE A 250 23.16 5.72 -22.16
N ARG A 251 22.26 5.34 -21.28
CA ARG A 251 21.38 6.27 -20.56
C ARG A 251 21.68 6.23 -19.07
N LEU A 252 22.25 7.30 -18.53
CA LEU A 252 22.49 7.48 -17.10
C LEU A 252 21.38 8.34 -16.51
N ILE A 253 20.78 7.88 -15.43
CA ILE A 253 19.71 8.59 -14.70
C ILE A 253 20.12 8.73 -13.24
N GLY A 254 19.99 9.93 -12.69
CA GLY A 254 20.11 10.19 -11.26
C GLY A 254 18.90 10.98 -10.77
N ASP A 255 18.30 10.57 -9.66
CA ASP A 255 17.13 11.25 -9.09
C ASP A 255 17.24 11.42 -7.57
N TYR A 256 16.55 12.44 -7.05
CA TYR A 256 16.44 12.73 -5.63
C TYR A 256 15.04 13.26 -5.30
N THR A 257 14.42 12.70 -4.27
CA THR A 257 13.15 13.17 -3.69
C THR A 257 13.35 13.46 -2.21
N SER A 258 12.77 14.53 -1.73
CA SER A 258 12.66 14.83 -0.29
C SER A 258 11.24 15.27 0.04
N ARG A 259 10.76 14.81 1.20
CA ARG A 259 9.46 15.16 1.77
C ARG A 259 9.62 15.49 3.24
N ASP A 260 8.93 16.53 3.70
CA ASP A 260 8.82 16.95 5.10
C ASP A 260 7.33 17.24 5.34
N GLU A 261 6.59 16.23 5.79
CA GLU A 261 5.13 16.22 5.78
C GLU A 261 4.56 15.64 7.07
N LYS A 262 3.34 16.03 7.42
CA LYS A 262 2.57 15.46 8.52
C LYS A 262 1.56 14.46 7.93
N CYS A 263 1.86 13.19 7.95
CA CYS A 263 1.00 12.14 7.40
C CYS A 263 1.03 10.89 8.27
N CYS A 264 -0.02 10.14 8.42
CA CYS A 264 -1.35 10.35 7.90
C CYS A 264 -2.34 10.26 9.07
N GLY A 265 -3.25 11.22 9.15
CA GLY A 265 -4.30 11.23 10.14
C GLY A 265 -5.43 10.27 9.80
N ALA A 266 -6.06 9.69 10.81
CA ALA A 266 -7.28 8.91 10.69
C ALA A 266 -8.35 9.46 11.64
N ILE A 267 -9.61 9.19 11.34
CA ILE A 267 -10.75 9.47 12.21
C ILE A 267 -11.43 8.17 12.61
N TYR A 268 -12.22 8.17 13.66
CA TYR A 268 -12.99 7.00 14.02
C TYR A 268 -14.11 6.75 13.00
N VAL A 269 -14.39 5.47 12.74
CA VAL A 269 -15.61 5.09 12.04
C VAL A 269 -16.80 5.47 12.91
N ASP A 270 -17.85 5.99 12.29
CA ASP A 270 -19.06 6.36 13.00
C ASP A 270 -19.63 5.14 13.75
N ASN A 271 -19.75 5.26 15.06
CA ASN A 271 -20.21 4.16 15.87
C ASN A 271 -21.70 4.26 16.26
N THR A 272 -22.42 5.23 15.71
CA THR A 272 -23.87 5.31 15.83
C THR A 272 -24.59 4.22 15.04
N VAL A 273 -23.88 3.53 14.18
CA VAL A 273 -24.39 2.38 13.45
C VAL A 273 -24.74 1.27 14.43
N ASN A 274 -26.01 1.22 14.79
CA ASN A 274 -26.62 0.21 15.64
C ASN A 274 -27.00 -1.02 14.82
N GLU A 275 -26.11 -1.45 13.97
CA GLU A 275 -26.46 -2.49 13.07
C GLU A 275 -26.37 -3.83 13.73
N PHE A 276 -27.35 -4.63 13.40
CA PHE A 276 -27.39 -6.03 13.65
C PHE A 276 -26.32 -6.66 12.80
N ILE A 277 -25.47 -7.46 13.37
CA ILE A 277 -24.75 -8.44 12.56
C ILE A 277 -25.80 -9.48 12.23
N GLY A 278 -26.15 -9.62 10.95
CA GLY A 278 -26.98 -10.69 10.47
C GLY A 278 -26.35 -12.04 10.74
N ASP A 279 -27.18 -13.08 10.83
CA ASP A 279 -26.67 -14.44 10.75
C ASP A 279 -25.95 -14.63 9.41
N LEU A 280 -24.63 -14.83 9.42
CA LEU A 280 -23.82 -14.91 8.21
C LEU A 280 -24.12 -16.15 7.37
N ASN A 281 -24.67 -17.21 8.00
CA ASN A 281 -25.16 -18.39 7.32
C ASN A 281 -26.59 -18.24 6.79
N ASN A 282 -27.34 -17.32 7.39
CA ASN A 282 -28.70 -16.99 6.99
C ASN A 282 -28.96 -15.48 7.14
N PRO A 283 -28.52 -14.65 6.17
CA PRO A 283 -28.60 -13.18 6.26
C PRO A 283 -30.01 -12.61 6.48
N SER A 284 -31.05 -13.42 6.25
CA SER A 284 -32.43 -13.02 6.53
C SER A 284 -32.83 -13.13 8.02
N THR A 285 -31.99 -13.72 8.84
CA THR A 285 -32.23 -13.87 10.27
C THR A 285 -31.37 -12.89 11.06
N PRO A 286 -31.91 -11.74 11.51
CA PRO A 286 -31.12 -10.79 12.28
C PRO A 286 -30.75 -11.39 13.63
N LEU A 287 -29.49 -11.24 14.04
CA LEU A 287 -29.05 -11.46 15.39
C LEU A 287 -29.60 -10.37 16.32
N ALA A 288 -29.54 -10.59 17.64
CA ALA A 288 -29.96 -9.58 18.61
C ALA A 288 -29.23 -8.25 18.39
N PRO A 289 -29.90 -7.09 18.54
CA PRO A 289 -29.28 -5.80 18.33
C PRO A 289 -28.06 -5.62 19.23
N LEU A 290 -26.99 -5.12 18.65
CA LEU A 290 -25.84 -4.66 19.42
C LEU A 290 -26.32 -3.59 20.41
N GLN A 291 -26.14 -3.82 21.70
CA GLN A 291 -26.56 -2.89 22.75
C GLN A 291 -25.73 -1.63 22.68
N ALA A 292 -26.27 -0.53 22.18
CA ALA A 292 -25.60 0.76 22.08
C ALA A 292 -25.05 1.27 23.42
N THR A 293 -25.64 0.80 24.52
CA THR A 293 -25.31 1.20 25.90
C THR A 293 -24.13 0.44 26.51
N GLY A 294 -23.60 -0.56 25.82
CA GLY A 294 -22.58 -1.48 26.35
C GLY A 294 -21.13 -1.18 25.95
N ASN A 295 -20.84 -0.12 25.20
CA ASN A 295 -19.46 0.18 24.82
C ASN A 295 -18.70 0.90 25.92
N ASN A 296 -18.05 0.13 26.79
CA ASN A 296 -17.24 0.68 27.87
C ASN A 296 -15.96 1.38 27.36
N ILE A 297 -15.43 1.01 26.19
CA ILE A 297 -14.25 1.67 25.59
C ILE A 297 -14.57 3.12 25.28
N ILE A 298 -15.69 3.40 24.63
CA ILE A 298 -16.12 4.77 24.30
C ILE A 298 -16.36 5.58 25.60
N ASN A 299 -17.03 4.99 26.59
CA ASN A 299 -17.26 5.65 27.87
C ASN A 299 -15.92 5.97 28.57
N VAL A 300 -14.99 5.04 28.58
CA VAL A 300 -13.65 5.23 29.15
C VAL A 300 -12.90 6.36 28.45
N LEU A 301 -12.84 6.33 27.12
CA LEU A 301 -12.15 7.38 26.34
C LEU A 301 -12.79 8.74 26.56
N ARG A 302 -14.14 8.85 26.57
CA ARG A 302 -14.87 10.09 26.87
C ARG A 302 -14.51 10.61 28.26
N ASP A 303 -14.52 9.74 29.26
CA ASP A 303 -14.25 10.12 30.64
C ASP A 303 -12.76 10.49 30.86
N LEU A 304 -11.88 10.06 29.98
CA LEU A 304 -10.46 10.44 29.93
C LEU A 304 -10.18 11.68 29.06
N GLY A 305 -11.20 12.23 28.40
CA GLY A 305 -11.08 13.51 27.68
C GLY A 305 -11.24 13.48 26.17
N GLN A 306 -11.62 12.34 25.58
CA GLN A 306 -11.97 12.28 24.16
C GLN A 306 -13.26 13.07 23.91
N PRO A 307 -13.27 14.03 22.97
CA PRO A 307 -14.49 14.75 22.61
C PRO A 307 -15.55 13.81 22.05
N ILE A 308 -16.82 14.03 22.46
CA ILE A 308 -17.94 13.18 22.01
C ILE A 308 -18.11 13.22 20.50
N ALA A 309 -17.92 14.39 19.86
CA ALA A 309 -18.00 14.55 18.44
C ALA A 309 -17.01 13.66 17.67
N GLY A 310 -15.87 13.29 18.28
CA GLY A 310 -14.87 12.40 17.67
C GLY A 310 -15.34 10.96 17.50
N PHE A 311 -16.40 10.52 18.20
CA PHE A 311 -16.92 9.15 18.07
C PHE A 311 -17.93 8.97 16.92
N SER A 312 -18.43 10.05 16.36
CA SER A 312 -19.35 10.06 15.22
C SER A 312 -18.99 11.20 14.28
N PRO A 313 -17.80 11.19 13.71
CA PRO A 313 -17.30 12.31 12.92
C PRO A 313 -17.97 12.40 11.54
N GLY A 314 -18.66 11.37 11.09
CA GLY A 314 -19.05 11.25 9.69
C GLY A 314 -17.81 11.34 8.78
N TYR A 315 -17.81 12.34 7.91
CA TYR A 315 -16.67 12.60 7.01
C TYR A 315 -16.12 14.03 7.17
N ASP A 316 -16.26 14.64 8.36
CA ASP A 316 -15.94 16.07 8.53
C ASP A 316 -14.45 16.38 8.61
N ARG A 317 -13.59 15.37 8.64
CA ARG A 317 -12.12 15.50 8.68
C ARG A 317 -11.57 16.22 9.90
N THR A 318 -12.34 16.33 10.96
CA THR A 318 -11.86 16.80 12.25
C THR A 318 -11.20 15.64 12.98
N LEU A 319 -9.94 15.78 13.31
CA LEU A 319 -9.22 14.82 14.14
C LEU A 319 -8.78 15.46 15.46
N TYR A 320 -8.47 14.62 16.44
CA TYR A 320 -8.05 15.05 17.77
C TYR A 320 -6.71 14.39 18.07
N VAL A 321 -5.64 15.17 17.99
CA VAL A 321 -4.28 14.69 18.30
C VAL A 321 -4.00 14.81 19.78
N SER A 322 -3.42 13.81 20.36
CA SER A 322 -2.98 13.82 21.75
C SER A 322 -1.96 14.95 22.00
N PRO A 323 -2.00 15.64 23.15
CA PRO A 323 -1.09 16.75 23.42
C PRO A 323 0.37 16.37 23.33
N GLY A 324 1.12 17.12 22.51
CA GLY A 324 2.55 16.89 22.32
C GLY A 324 2.89 15.74 21.37
N ARG A 325 1.91 15.15 20.69
CA ARG A 325 2.14 14.14 19.65
C ARG A 325 2.15 14.82 18.27
N SER A 326 2.72 14.14 17.28
CA SER A 326 2.89 14.70 15.95
C SER A 326 2.94 13.60 14.89
N TYR A 327 2.37 13.89 13.73
CA TYR A 327 2.46 13.08 12.52
C TYR A 327 3.63 13.49 11.61
N ALA A 328 4.51 14.39 12.07
CA ALA A 328 5.62 14.87 11.29
C ALA A 328 6.55 13.72 10.89
N GLY A 329 6.99 13.74 9.65
CA GLY A 329 7.88 12.73 9.09
C GLY A 329 8.71 13.27 7.94
N GLU A 330 9.90 12.71 7.79
CA GLU A 330 10.82 13.03 6.70
C GLU A 330 11.05 11.79 5.85
N THR A 331 11.02 11.97 4.53
CA THR A 331 11.37 10.92 3.58
C THR A 331 12.41 11.42 2.61
N THR A 332 13.45 10.64 2.40
CA THR A 332 14.44 10.84 1.35
C THR A 332 14.51 9.60 0.47
N ASP A 333 14.52 9.82 -0.83
CA ASP A 333 14.67 8.77 -1.82
C ASP A 333 15.62 9.25 -2.91
N TYR A 334 16.70 8.55 -3.15
CA TYR A 334 17.64 8.87 -4.22
C TYR A 334 18.20 7.62 -4.87
N GLY A 335 18.55 7.76 -6.12
CA GLY A 335 19.11 6.64 -6.86
C GLY A 335 19.87 7.05 -8.09
N VAL A 336 20.58 6.08 -8.61
CA VAL A 336 21.28 6.17 -9.89
C VAL A 336 21.04 4.88 -10.67
N SER A 337 20.83 5.01 -11.97
CA SER A 337 20.74 3.85 -12.87
C SER A 337 21.47 4.11 -14.18
N LEU A 338 21.98 3.03 -14.78
CA LEU A 338 22.62 3.01 -16.08
C LEU A 338 21.96 1.96 -16.93
N GLU A 339 21.37 2.37 -18.03
CA GLU A 339 20.88 1.52 -19.10
C GLU A 339 21.89 1.54 -20.24
N VAL A 340 22.24 0.37 -20.75
CA VAL A 340 23.11 0.21 -21.94
C VAL A 340 22.36 -0.66 -22.92
N ASN A 341 22.20 -0.17 -24.15
CA ASN A 341 21.66 -0.94 -25.28
C ASN A 341 22.73 -1.06 -26.36
N TRP A 342 22.97 -2.29 -26.80
CA TRP A 342 24.01 -2.59 -27.78
C TRP A 342 23.47 -3.55 -28.86
N ASP A 343 23.33 -3.03 -30.08
CA ASP A 343 23.07 -3.83 -31.27
C ASP A 343 24.36 -4.52 -31.73
N LEU A 344 24.38 -5.84 -31.65
CA LEU A 344 25.51 -6.70 -32.07
C LEU A 344 25.40 -7.16 -33.51
N GLY A 345 24.46 -6.64 -34.32
CA GLY A 345 24.25 -6.99 -35.71
C GLY A 345 23.48 -8.30 -35.94
N GLY A 346 22.87 -8.87 -34.94
CA GLY A 346 22.08 -10.13 -34.98
C GLY A 346 21.44 -10.46 -33.64
N ALA A 347 21.79 -9.68 -32.65
CA ALA A 347 21.17 -9.73 -31.33
C ALA A 347 21.35 -8.38 -30.61
N ASN A 348 20.42 -8.02 -29.79
CA ASN A 348 20.45 -6.82 -28.95
C ASN A 348 20.74 -7.18 -27.50
N LEU A 349 21.78 -6.57 -26.93
CA LEU A 349 22.11 -6.67 -25.51
C LEU A 349 21.56 -5.45 -24.78
N THR A 350 20.74 -5.68 -23.77
CA THR A 350 20.30 -4.65 -22.83
C THR A 350 20.86 -4.96 -21.44
N SER A 351 21.50 -3.96 -20.80
CA SER A 351 21.98 -4.04 -19.41
C SER A 351 21.40 -2.89 -18.60
N ILE A 352 20.74 -3.20 -17.48
CA ILE A 352 20.18 -2.20 -16.57
C ILE A 352 20.79 -2.42 -15.19
N THR A 353 21.57 -1.44 -14.74
CA THR A 353 22.16 -1.41 -13.39
C THR A 353 21.48 -0.32 -12.58
N GLY A 354 21.04 -0.63 -11.38
CA GLY A 354 20.39 0.34 -10.49
C GLY A 354 20.89 0.25 -9.05
N TYR A 355 21.04 1.42 -8.42
CA TYR A 355 21.21 1.54 -6.97
C TYR A 355 20.24 2.56 -6.43
N ARG A 356 19.63 2.26 -5.26
CA ARG A 356 18.69 3.16 -4.61
C ARG A 356 18.78 3.08 -3.10
N ASP A 357 18.63 4.22 -2.45
CA ASP A 357 18.50 4.36 -0.99
C ASP A 357 17.23 5.17 -0.69
N TYR A 358 16.26 4.50 -0.09
CA TYR A 358 15.00 5.09 0.36
C TYR A 358 14.96 5.03 1.89
N LYS A 359 14.77 6.17 2.54
CA LYS A 359 14.59 6.27 4.00
C LYS A 359 13.35 7.10 4.31
N SER A 360 12.45 6.56 5.14
CA SER A 360 11.26 7.27 5.63
C SER A 360 11.17 7.14 7.14
N GLY A 361 11.19 8.27 7.84
CA GLY A 361 10.98 8.40 9.28
C GLY A 361 9.67 9.12 9.54
N GLN A 362 8.93 8.70 10.57
CA GLN A 362 7.63 9.27 10.90
C GLN A 362 7.31 9.15 12.38
N GLY A 363 6.83 10.27 12.96
CA GLY A 363 6.07 10.25 14.19
C GLY A 363 4.62 9.84 13.97
N SER A 364 3.94 9.39 14.99
CA SER A 364 2.51 9.13 14.93
C SER A 364 1.85 9.22 16.29
N ASP A 365 0.65 9.75 16.31
CA ASP A 365 -0.34 9.54 17.34
C ASP A 365 -1.14 8.30 16.92
N THR A 366 -0.64 7.12 17.32
CA THR A 366 -1.05 5.85 16.72
C THR A 366 -2.46 5.43 17.13
N ASP A 367 -2.99 5.96 18.22
CA ASP A 367 -4.37 5.71 18.66
C ASP A 367 -5.41 6.62 17.98
N TYR A 368 -4.94 7.64 17.25
CA TYR A 368 -5.78 8.57 16.48
C TYR A 368 -6.82 9.31 17.31
N GLY A 369 -6.55 9.50 18.61
CA GLY A 369 -7.46 10.10 19.58
C GLY A 369 -6.83 11.17 20.45
N ARG A 370 -7.68 11.83 21.25
CA ARG A 370 -7.23 12.83 22.22
C ARG A 370 -6.62 12.20 23.48
N VAL A 371 -6.98 10.97 23.76
CA VAL A 371 -6.48 10.20 24.90
C VAL A 371 -5.19 9.51 24.50
N ASP A 372 -4.08 9.96 25.07
CA ASP A 372 -2.73 9.55 24.71
C ASP A 372 -2.45 8.10 25.19
N VAL A 373 -2.73 7.16 24.30
CA VAL A 373 -2.62 5.70 24.55
C VAL A 373 -1.38 5.11 23.91
N LEU A 374 -1.08 5.48 22.65
CA LEU A 374 -0.01 4.84 21.88
C LEU A 374 0.59 5.81 20.86
N PHE A 375 1.93 5.93 20.85
CA PHE A 375 2.59 6.89 19.97
C PHE A 375 3.98 6.43 19.49
N ARG A 376 4.44 7.06 18.39
CA ARG A 376 5.84 7.09 17.94
C ARG A 376 6.37 8.51 17.99
N THR A 377 7.59 8.68 18.47
CA THR A 377 8.25 9.99 18.41
C THR A 377 9.00 10.13 17.09
N PRO A 378 8.79 11.24 16.33
CA PRO A 378 9.60 11.51 15.15
C PRO A 378 11.07 11.65 15.57
N SER A 379 11.92 10.78 15.09
CA SER A 379 13.34 10.77 15.44
C SER A 379 14.11 9.82 14.55
N ASP A 380 15.43 9.85 14.62
CA ASP A 380 16.32 8.86 14.00
C ASP A 380 16.12 7.42 14.53
N ASN A 381 15.28 7.22 15.53
CA ASN A 381 14.93 5.91 16.10
C ASN A 381 13.56 5.38 15.63
N ALA A 382 12.92 6.03 14.66
CA ALA A 382 11.67 5.57 14.07
C ALA A 382 11.75 5.79 12.55
N PHE A 383 12.27 4.81 11.82
CA PHE A 383 12.41 4.88 10.37
C PHE A 383 12.40 3.50 9.72
N ARG A 384 12.14 3.49 8.41
CA ARG A 384 12.35 2.37 7.50
C ARG A 384 13.32 2.80 6.42
N GLN A 385 14.31 1.95 6.11
CA GLN A 385 15.30 2.22 5.06
C GLN A 385 15.46 0.98 4.19
N PHE A 386 15.42 1.20 2.88
CA PHE A 386 15.69 0.19 1.87
C PHE A 386 16.89 0.64 1.04
N LYS A 387 17.94 -0.18 0.99
CA LYS A 387 19.07 0.00 0.08
C LYS A 387 19.06 -1.15 -0.90
N THR A 388 18.88 -0.86 -2.16
CA THR A 388 18.72 -1.87 -3.20
C THR A 388 19.75 -1.67 -4.29
N PHE A 389 20.49 -2.70 -4.61
CA PHE A 389 21.27 -2.83 -5.83
C PHE A 389 20.58 -3.86 -6.73
N SER A 390 20.47 -3.56 -8.03
CA SER A 390 19.95 -4.50 -9.02
C SER A 390 20.74 -4.45 -10.32
N GLN A 391 20.84 -5.62 -10.97
CA GLN A 391 21.44 -5.77 -12.30
C GLN A 391 20.58 -6.71 -13.11
N GLU A 392 20.19 -6.26 -14.29
CA GLU A 392 19.54 -7.08 -15.30
C GLU A 392 20.38 -7.09 -16.58
N LEU A 393 20.49 -8.27 -17.18
CA LEU A 393 21.10 -8.45 -18.50
C LEU A 393 20.10 -9.23 -19.36
N ARG A 394 19.80 -8.72 -20.53
CA ARG A 394 18.97 -9.36 -21.56
C ARG A 394 19.71 -9.42 -22.87
N LEU A 395 19.67 -10.56 -23.51
CA LEU A 395 20.10 -10.74 -24.88
C LEU A 395 18.92 -11.29 -25.69
N GLN A 396 18.58 -10.63 -26.76
CA GLN A 396 17.42 -10.97 -27.59
C GLN A 396 17.76 -10.85 -29.06
N GLY A 397 17.07 -11.62 -29.89
CA GLY A 397 17.29 -11.60 -31.35
C GLY A 397 16.30 -12.51 -32.07
N GLU A 398 16.46 -12.59 -33.36
CA GLU A 398 15.68 -13.46 -34.22
C GLU A 398 16.51 -14.64 -34.70
N ALA A 399 15.87 -15.76 -35.01
CA ALA A 399 16.50 -16.95 -35.56
C ALA A 399 15.55 -17.67 -36.54
N PHE A 400 16.11 -18.50 -37.41
CA PHE A 400 15.38 -19.32 -38.38
C PHE A 400 14.47 -18.49 -39.27
N ASP A 401 15.05 -17.44 -39.91
CA ASP A 401 14.38 -16.53 -40.84
C ASP A 401 13.09 -15.89 -40.23
N GLY A 402 13.17 -15.45 -38.94
CA GLY A 402 12.05 -14.79 -38.26
C GLY A 402 11.03 -15.76 -37.64
N THR A 403 11.25 -17.09 -37.71
CA THR A 403 10.38 -18.06 -37.10
C THR A 403 10.46 -18.03 -35.54
N LEU A 404 11.58 -17.60 -34.98
CA LEU A 404 11.83 -17.57 -33.55
C LEU A 404 12.38 -16.22 -33.09
N ASP A 405 11.61 -15.48 -32.30
CA ASP A 405 12.08 -14.32 -31.54
C ASP A 405 12.48 -14.77 -30.12
N TRP A 406 13.77 -14.92 -29.90
CA TRP A 406 14.28 -15.42 -28.64
C TRP A 406 14.74 -14.30 -27.70
N LEU A 407 14.58 -14.52 -26.42
CA LEU A 407 15.13 -13.70 -25.35
C LEU A 407 15.65 -14.59 -24.22
N ILE A 408 16.87 -14.34 -23.79
CA ILE A 408 17.45 -14.90 -22.56
C ILE A 408 17.91 -13.79 -21.66
N GLY A 409 17.79 -13.99 -20.36
CA GLY A 409 18.18 -12.98 -19.41
C GLY A 409 18.65 -13.53 -18.07
N ALA A 410 19.36 -12.66 -17.35
CA ALA A 410 19.80 -12.88 -16.00
C ALA A 410 19.49 -11.66 -15.14
N PHE A 411 19.08 -11.90 -13.90
CA PHE A 411 18.79 -10.86 -12.93
C PHE A 411 19.49 -11.13 -11.61
N TYR A 412 19.96 -10.08 -10.97
CA TYR A 412 20.49 -10.12 -9.61
C TYR A 412 20.00 -8.91 -8.83
N ALA A 413 19.60 -9.11 -7.56
CA ALA A 413 19.33 -8.02 -6.63
C ALA A 413 19.84 -8.35 -5.23
N ASP A 414 20.31 -7.30 -4.55
CA ASP A 414 20.71 -7.33 -3.14
C ASP A 414 20.02 -6.15 -2.43
N GLU A 415 19.16 -6.45 -1.47
CA GLU A 415 18.41 -5.46 -0.73
C GLU A 415 18.67 -5.56 0.76
N ASP A 416 19.04 -4.45 1.37
CA ASP A 416 19.12 -4.27 2.81
C ASP A 416 17.91 -3.47 3.30
N LEU A 417 17.07 -4.11 4.11
CA LEU A 417 15.99 -3.47 4.84
C LEU A 417 16.41 -3.27 6.31
N THR A 418 16.40 -2.03 6.76
CA THR A 418 16.52 -1.67 8.18
C THR A 418 15.24 -1.00 8.66
N VAL A 419 14.67 -1.52 9.74
CA VAL A 419 13.56 -0.90 10.46
C VAL A 419 14.02 -0.58 11.87
N GLN A 420 13.80 0.66 12.31
CA GLN A 420 13.90 1.03 13.72
C GLN A 420 12.53 1.54 14.19
N ASP A 421 12.09 1.07 15.34
CA ASP A 421 10.80 1.42 15.92
C ASP A 421 10.93 1.81 17.38
N ASN A 422 10.18 2.85 17.78
CA ASN A 422 10.11 3.36 19.15
C ASN A 422 8.66 3.46 19.62
N LEU A 423 7.79 2.51 19.23
CA LEU A 423 6.39 2.50 19.63
C LEU A 423 6.24 2.38 21.17
N ARG A 424 5.59 3.35 21.77
CA ARG A 424 5.49 3.50 23.22
C ARG A 424 4.05 3.70 23.67
N PHE A 425 3.75 3.29 24.88
CA PHE A 425 2.51 3.68 25.56
C PHE A 425 2.52 5.19 25.87
N GLY A 426 1.36 5.81 25.68
CA GLY A 426 1.13 7.21 25.98
C GLY A 426 1.04 7.53 27.47
N THR A 427 0.84 8.79 27.78
CA THR A 427 0.72 9.28 29.17
C THR A 427 -0.53 8.80 29.87
N GLN A 428 -1.56 8.38 29.16
CA GLN A 428 -2.85 7.96 29.71
C GLN A 428 -3.11 6.46 29.53
N TYR A 429 -2.15 5.69 28.98
CA TYR A 429 -2.35 4.27 28.74
C TYR A 429 -2.70 3.48 30.02
N GLY A 430 -1.94 3.66 31.10
CA GLY A 430 -2.18 2.91 32.35
C GLY A 430 -3.58 3.16 32.89
N ARG A 431 -4.03 4.42 32.88
CA ARG A 431 -5.39 4.81 33.26
C ARG A 431 -6.42 4.21 32.32
N PHE A 432 -6.22 4.31 31.02
CA PHE A 432 -7.10 3.71 30.03
C PHE A 432 -7.24 2.19 30.23
N ALA A 433 -6.13 1.49 30.43
CA ALA A 433 -6.09 0.05 30.61
C ALA A 433 -6.83 -0.39 31.89
N THR A 434 -6.60 0.28 33.00
CA THR A 434 -7.28 -0.02 34.28
C THR A 434 -8.77 0.29 34.20
N CYS A 435 -9.14 1.44 33.65
CA CYS A 435 -10.53 1.84 33.44
C CYS A 435 -11.30 0.88 32.55
N ARG A 436 -10.66 0.40 31.49
CA ARG A 436 -11.26 -0.60 30.60
C ARG A 436 -11.64 -1.89 31.34
N VAL A 437 -10.78 -2.38 32.23
CA VAL A 437 -11.07 -3.58 33.00
C VAL A 437 -12.16 -3.32 34.06
N ILE A 438 -12.07 -2.22 34.81
CA ILE A 438 -13.00 -1.89 35.88
C ILE A 438 -14.40 -1.52 35.35
N SER A 439 -14.51 -0.84 34.22
CA SER A 439 -15.80 -0.46 33.62
C SER A 439 -16.61 -1.64 33.10
N GLY A 440 -15.98 -2.82 32.93
CA GLY A 440 -16.62 -4.02 32.43
C GLY A 440 -17.15 -4.95 33.49
N GLY A 441 -18.19 -5.71 33.17
CA GLY A 441 -18.70 -6.82 33.97
C GLY A 441 -19.13 -6.45 35.40
N GLY A 442 -18.83 -7.35 36.33
CA GLY A 442 -19.22 -7.20 37.75
C GLY A 442 -18.48 -6.10 38.56
N LEU A 443 -17.50 -5.44 37.95
CA LEU A 443 -16.68 -4.40 38.59
C LEU A 443 -17.13 -2.97 38.27
N ALA A 444 -18.11 -2.78 37.40
CA ALA A 444 -18.57 -1.46 36.97
C ALA A 444 -19.00 -0.53 38.10
N GLY A 445 -19.51 -1.08 39.22
CA GLY A 445 -19.83 -0.33 40.43
C GLY A 445 -18.63 0.30 41.15
N LEU A 446 -17.41 -0.12 40.80
CA LEU A 446 -16.16 0.44 41.37
C LEU A 446 -15.53 1.48 40.46
N TYR A 447 -16.06 1.71 39.25
CA TYR A 447 -15.49 2.56 38.24
C TYR A 447 -15.35 4.01 38.69
N SER A 448 -14.14 4.54 38.60
CA SER A 448 -13.82 5.91 38.98
C SER A 448 -12.63 6.44 38.15
N PRO A 449 -12.87 7.02 36.98
CA PRO A 449 -11.84 7.33 35.97
C PRO A 449 -10.83 8.40 36.44
N THR A 450 -11.17 9.20 37.43
CA THR A 450 -10.29 10.25 37.97
C THR A 450 -9.33 9.76 39.04
N ASN A 451 -9.52 8.51 39.54
CA ASN A 451 -8.72 7.97 40.63
C ASN A 451 -7.71 6.88 40.17
N PRO A 452 -6.59 6.73 40.89
CA PRO A 452 -5.60 5.69 40.59
C PRO A 452 -6.21 4.29 40.54
N GLY A 453 -5.75 3.48 39.55
CA GLY A 453 -6.30 2.16 39.30
C GLY A 453 -7.75 2.16 38.81
N CYS A 454 -8.31 3.34 38.51
CA CYS A 454 -9.69 3.54 38.06
C CYS A 454 -10.74 3.05 39.08
N VAL A 455 -10.41 2.99 40.36
CA VAL A 455 -11.31 2.50 41.44
C VAL A 455 -11.67 3.61 42.41
N ILE A 456 -12.91 3.55 42.93
CA ILE A 456 -13.39 4.46 43.99
C ILE A 456 -12.40 4.47 45.15
N PRO A 457 -11.93 5.63 45.63
CA PRO A 457 -10.95 5.72 46.71
C PRO A 457 -11.44 5.09 48.04
N GLY A 458 -10.54 4.44 48.73
CA GLY A 458 -10.79 3.86 50.05
C GLY A 458 -11.51 2.51 49.99
N VAL A 459 -12.80 2.50 49.64
CA VAL A 459 -13.60 1.26 49.57
C VAL A 459 -13.32 0.40 48.34
N GLY A 460 -12.95 1.00 47.23
CA GLY A 460 -12.76 0.31 45.94
C GLY A 460 -11.69 -0.79 46.00
N PRO A 461 -10.45 -0.49 46.44
CA PRO A 461 -9.41 -1.51 46.57
C PRO A 461 -9.79 -2.65 47.52
N ALA A 462 -10.42 -2.34 48.65
CA ALA A 462 -10.86 -3.33 49.61
C ALA A 462 -11.99 -4.22 49.06
N THR A 463 -12.94 -3.65 48.32
CA THR A 463 -14.03 -4.37 47.67
C THR A 463 -13.50 -5.26 46.56
N LEU A 464 -12.56 -4.75 45.75
CA LEU A 464 -11.89 -5.50 44.68
C LEU A 464 -11.12 -6.70 45.27
N ALA A 465 -10.38 -6.47 46.38
CA ALA A 465 -9.67 -7.53 47.08
C ALA A 465 -10.65 -8.60 47.63
N ALA A 466 -11.76 -8.18 48.22
CA ALA A 466 -12.78 -9.12 48.72
C ALA A 466 -13.45 -9.92 47.57
N ALA A 467 -13.75 -9.28 46.42
CA ALA A 467 -14.35 -9.93 45.24
C ALA A 467 -13.43 -10.98 44.61
N THR A 468 -12.11 -10.85 44.78
CA THR A 468 -11.09 -11.78 44.28
C THR A 468 -10.66 -12.83 45.31
N GLY A 469 -11.41 -12.99 46.39
CA GLY A 469 -11.17 -14.03 47.41
C GLY A 469 -10.45 -13.57 48.66
N GLY A 470 -10.11 -12.29 48.78
CA GLY A 470 -9.41 -11.72 49.90
C GLY A 470 -7.98 -12.23 50.10
N GLY A 471 -7.41 -12.01 51.26
CA GLY A 471 -6.06 -12.49 51.61
C GLY A 471 -4.99 -11.88 50.70
N GLN A 472 -3.95 -12.66 50.42
CA GLN A 472 -2.82 -12.22 49.56
C GLN A 472 -3.27 -12.00 48.12
N THR A 473 -3.99 -12.96 47.51
CA THR A 473 -4.54 -12.85 46.13
C THR A 473 -5.33 -11.56 45.93
N GLY A 474 -6.25 -11.24 46.87
CA GLY A 474 -7.03 -10.00 46.79
C GLY A 474 -6.17 -8.74 46.88
N THR A 475 -5.14 -8.77 47.71
CA THR A 475 -4.18 -7.67 47.84
C THR A 475 -3.34 -7.52 46.58
N ASP A 476 -2.85 -8.61 45.98
CA ASP A 476 -2.02 -8.61 44.76
C ASP A 476 -2.79 -8.10 43.58
N ILE A 477 -4.05 -8.50 43.41
CA ILE A 477 -4.94 -7.98 42.36
C ILE A 477 -5.17 -6.46 42.54
N ALA A 478 -5.50 -6.01 43.75
CA ALA A 478 -5.72 -4.58 43.99
C ALA A 478 -4.44 -3.74 43.73
N ASN A 479 -3.29 -4.23 44.16
CA ASN A 479 -1.99 -3.61 43.84
C ASN A 479 -1.67 -3.68 42.36
N GLY A 480 -2.05 -4.75 41.65
CA GLY A 480 -1.89 -4.91 40.23
C GLY A 480 -2.59 -3.81 39.41
N PHE A 481 -3.79 -3.41 39.79
CA PHE A 481 -4.48 -2.25 39.21
C PHE A 481 -3.72 -0.95 39.44
N ALA A 482 -3.26 -0.70 40.68
CA ALA A 482 -2.46 0.48 40.97
C ALA A 482 -1.14 0.49 40.17
N LEU A 483 -0.51 -0.66 40.01
CA LEU A 483 0.73 -0.82 39.27
C LEU A 483 0.53 -0.60 37.76
N LEU A 484 -0.51 -1.21 37.16
CA LEU A 484 -0.84 -1.01 35.77
C LEU A 484 -1.11 0.47 35.46
N ASP A 485 -1.79 1.20 36.34
CA ASP A 485 -2.06 2.64 36.18
C ASP A 485 -0.78 3.49 36.05
N THR A 486 0.36 2.99 36.51
CA THR A 486 1.68 3.66 36.37
C THR A 486 2.35 3.43 35.02
N LEU A 487 1.77 2.61 34.16
CA LEU A 487 2.34 2.32 32.83
C LEU A 487 2.11 3.48 31.87
N ASN A 488 2.99 4.46 31.89
CA ASN A 488 2.89 5.69 31.10
C ASN A 488 4.26 6.05 30.53
N ASN A 489 4.31 6.52 29.28
CA ASN A 489 5.54 6.90 28.55
C ASN A 489 6.62 5.81 28.54
N ARG A 490 6.24 4.55 28.56
CA ARG A 490 7.13 3.39 28.52
C ARG A 490 6.83 2.53 27.30
N GLY A 491 7.74 1.64 26.95
CA GLY A 491 7.58 0.73 25.83
C GLY A 491 8.88 0.55 25.06
N SER A 492 8.79 0.39 23.76
CA SER A 492 9.97 0.25 22.92
C SER A 492 10.80 1.53 22.94
N THR A 493 12.08 1.40 23.28
CA THR A 493 13.04 2.50 23.22
C THR A 493 13.75 2.53 21.87
N ILE A 494 14.08 1.35 21.37
CA ILE A 494 14.65 1.12 20.04
C ILE A 494 14.54 -0.38 19.73
N ASP A 495 13.60 -0.73 18.88
CA ASP A 495 13.57 -2.06 18.25
C ASP A 495 14.20 -1.93 16.88
N ARG A 496 15.24 -2.69 16.62
CA ARG A 496 15.91 -2.70 15.34
C ARG A 496 15.79 -4.05 14.67
N TYR A 497 15.27 -4.03 13.45
CA TYR A 497 15.20 -5.17 12.57
C TYR A 497 16.09 -4.92 11.37
N PHE A 498 16.79 -5.93 10.94
CA PHE A 498 17.57 -5.92 9.72
C PHE A 498 17.26 -7.20 8.91
N GLN A 499 16.94 -7.01 7.64
CA GLN A 499 16.76 -8.11 6.69
C GLN A 499 17.59 -7.83 5.45
N ASN A 500 18.48 -8.75 5.08
CA ASN A 500 19.15 -8.74 3.79
C ASN A 500 18.48 -9.80 2.90
N SER A 501 18.02 -9.37 1.73
CA SER A 501 17.41 -10.22 0.69
C SER A 501 18.32 -10.24 -0.53
N ARG A 502 18.73 -11.43 -0.93
CA ARG A 502 19.49 -11.63 -2.18
C ARG A 502 18.75 -12.57 -3.08
N ASN A 503 18.55 -12.15 -4.31
CA ASN A 503 18.02 -13.04 -5.31
C ASN A 503 18.85 -13.01 -6.60
N TRP A 504 18.85 -14.12 -7.29
CA TRP A 504 19.29 -14.21 -8.66
C TRP A 504 18.31 -15.06 -9.47
N ALA A 505 18.20 -14.76 -10.75
CA ALA A 505 17.33 -15.49 -11.63
C ALA A 505 17.92 -15.63 -13.02
N LEU A 506 17.56 -16.73 -13.70
CA LEU A 506 17.75 -16.92 -15.13
C LEU A 506 16.39 -17.08 -15.77
N PHE A 507 16.19 -16.45 -16.91
CA PHE A 507 14.90 -16.48 -17.59
C PHE A 507 15.06 -16.50 -19.11
N THR A 508 14.01 -16.99 -19.78
CA THR A 508 13.87 -16.95 -21.22
C THR A 508 12.44 -16.63 -21.59
N HIS A 509 12.26 -15.93 -22.72
CA HIS A 509 10.94 -15.58 -23.25
C HIS A 509 11.00 -15.59 -24.78
N ASN A 510 10.37 -16.58 -25.40
CA ASN A 510 10.49 -16.87 -26.80
C ASN A 510 9.14 -16.83 -27.48
N ILE A 511 9.04 -16.14 -28.62
CA ILE A 511 7.89 -16.11 -29.49
C ILE A 511 8.22 -16.98 -30.70
N ILE A 512 7.38 -17.96 -30.97
CA ILE A 512 7.50 -18.90 -32.08
C ILE A 512 6.40 -18.56 -33.07
N ASN A 513 6.76 -17.99 -34.18
CA ASN A 513 5.86 -17.61 -35.28
C ASN A 513 5.56 -18.88 -36.10
N ILE A 514 4.46 -19.58 -35.75
CA ILE A 514 4.05 -20.86 -36.39
C ILE A 514 3.56 -20.60 -37.83
N THR A 515 2.84 -19.50 -38.02
CA THR A 515 2.39 -18.98 -39.30
C THR A 515 2.38 -17.46 -39.23
N ASP A 516 2.14 -16.75 -40.32
CA ASP A 516 2.02 -15.29 -40.35
C ASP A 516 0.90 -14.76 -39.43
N THR A 517 0.00 -15.62 -38.96
CA THR A 517 -1.17 -15.23 -38.13
C THR A 517 -1.26 -15.95 -36.78
N LEU A 518 -0.38 -16.94 -36.51
CA LEU A 518 -0.45 -17.78 -35.31
C LEU A 518 0.92 -17.83 -34.63
N ASP A 519 1.00 -17.30 -33.40
CA ASP A 519 2.20 -17.31 -32.59
C ASP A 519 1.99 -18.12 -31.31
N VAL A 520 3.08 -18.72 -30.82
CA VAL A 520 3.16 -19.36 -29.52
C VAL A 520 4.29 -18.72 -28.71
N THR A 521 3.96 -18.13 -27.60
CA THR A 521 4.95 -17.56 -26.66
C THR A 521 5.18 -18.50 -25.49
N LEU A 522 6.44 -18.81 -25.22
CA LEU A 522 6.87 -19.63 -24.08
C LEU A 522 7.91 -18.89 -23.25
N GLY A 523 7.61 -18.68 -22.00
CA GLY A 523 8.52 -18.06 -21.04
C GLY A 523 8.74 -18.93 -19.83
N LEU A 524 9.97 -18.93 -19.31
CA LEU A 524 10.35 -19.67 -18.11
C LEU A 524 11.37 -18.87 -17.32
N ARG A 525 11.20 -18.85 -16.00
CA ARG A 525 12.16 -18.23 -15.06
C ARG A 525 12.39 -19.11 -13.85
N TYR A 526 13.64 -19.33 -13.54
CA TYR A 526 14.06 -19.88 -12.25
C TYR A 526 14.63 -18.76 -11.39
N THR A 527 14.13 -18.63 -10.17
CA THR A 527 14.58 -17.66 -9.18
C THR A 527 15.02 -18.38 -7.91
N ASN A 528 16.22 -18.08 -7.42
CA ASN A 528 16.67 -18.45 -6.09
C ASN A 528 16.70 -17.20 -5.21
N GLU A 529 16.09 -17.28 -4.06
CA GLU A 529 16.06 -16.20 -3.08
C GLU A 529 16.59 -16.67 -1.73
N ARG A 530 17.36 -15.80 -1.08
CA ARG A 530 17.85 -16.02 0.28
C ARG A 530 17.63 -14.76 1.12
N LYS A 531 16.94 -14.92 2.25
CA LYS A 531 16.76 -13.85 3.24
C LYS A 531 17.48 -14.20 4.53
N ARG A 532 18.20 -13.20 5.09
CA ARG A 532 18.82 -13.26 6.41
C ARG A 532 18.20 -12.18 7.27
N PHE A 533 17.84 -12.55 8.47
CA PHE A 533 17.13 -11.70 9.41
C PHE A 533 17.92 -11.63 10.73
N ASN A 534 17.96 -10.46 11.32
CA ASN A 534 18.32 -10.28 12.71
C ASN A 534 17.49 -9.14 13.34
N ALA A 535 17.23 -9.25 14.64
CA ALA A 535 16.57 -8.19 15.40
C ALA A 535 17.20 -8.05 16.77
N THR A 536 17.19 -6.83 17.28
CA THR A 536 17.55 -6.47 18.66
C THR A 536 16.46 -5.60 19.25
N PHE A 537 16.12 -5.84 20.50
CA PHE A 537 15.00 -5.20 21.17
C PHE A 537 15.46 -4.36 22.34
N GLY A 538 14.92 -3.14 22.45
CA GLY A 538 15.11 -2.24 23.58
C GLY A 538 13.78 -1.84 24.18
N ASN A 539 13.61 -1.98 25.50
CA ASN A 539 12.35 -1.70 26.18
C ASN A 539 12.58 -1.24 27.62
N ASP A 540 11.79 -0.27 28.05
CA ASP A 540 11.84 0.27 29.43
C ASP A 540 10.56 -0.01 30.26
N ASN A 541 9.68 -0.91 29.81
CA ASN A 541 8.46 -1.27 30.50
C ASN A 541 8.71 -2.20 31.70
N THR A 542 9.16 -1.63 32.80
CA THR A 542 9.35 -2.38 34.04
C THR A 542 8.04 -2.77 34.73
N VAL A 543 6.90 -2.19 34.34
CA VAL A 543 5.57 -2.55 34.89
C VAL A 543 5.19 -3.97 34.46
N CYS A 544 5.51 -4.39 33.25
CA CYS A 544 5.27 -5.75 32.79
C CYS A 544 5.91 -6.79 33.72
N THR A 545 7.22 -6.69 33.97
CA THR A 545 7.93 -7.65 34.83
C THR A 545 7.45 -7.59 36.28
N ALA A 546 7.06 -6.41 36.79
CA ALA A 546 6.51 -6.28 38.14
C ALA A 546 5.12 -6.94 38.27
N LEU A 547 4.24 -6.77 37.24
CA LEU A 547 2.94 -7.46 37.22
C LEU A 547 3.11 -8.97 37.13
N GLN A 548 4.02 -9.45 36.30
CA GLN A 548 4.34 -10.87 36.23
C GLN A 548 4.83 -11.40 37.59
N GLY A 549 5.74 -10.69 38.24
CA GLY A 549 6.28 -11.08 39.54
C GLY A 549 5.24 -11.16 40.68
N SER A 550 4.21 -10.29 40.60
CA SER A 550 3.18 -10.24 41.68
C SER A 550 1.93 -11.07 41.37
N LEU A 551 1.59 -11.36 40.12
CA LEU A 551 0.29 -11.93 39.76
C LEU A 551 0.38 -13.32 39.08
N THR A 552 1.58 -13.86 38.88
CA THR A 552 1.73 -15.16 38.23
C THR A 552 1.05 -16.30 38.99
N ASP A 553 1.17 -16.32 40.33
CA ASP A 553 0.54 -17.35 41.18
C ASP A 553 -0.99 -17.24 41.14
N ASP A 554 -1.53 -16.06 40.91
CA ASP A 554 -2.97 -15.83 40.87
C ASP A 554 -3.61 -16.33 39.56
N LEU A 555 -2.83 -16.63 38.53
CA LEU A 555 -3.32 -17.28 37.31
C LEU A 555 -3.85 -18.68 37.53
N VAL A 556 -3.49 -19.32 38.62
CA VAL A 556 -3.98 -20.65 39.05
C VAL A 556 -4.84 -20.59 40.29
N SER A 557 -5.21 -19.39 40.77
CA SER A 557 -6.08 -19.17 41.90
C SER A 557 -7.40 -19.98 41.81
N PRO A 558 -7.92 -20.55 42.85
CA PRO A 558 -9.24 -21.17 42.85
C PRO A 558 -10.38 -20.17 42.54
N ASN A 559 -10.17 -18.90 42.78
CA ASN A 559 -11.13 -17.84 42.45
C ASN A 559 -11.06 -17.48 40.96
N ALA A 560 -12.14 -17.72 40.24
CA ALA A 560 -12.20 -17.47 38.79
C ALA A 560 -12.03 -15.99 38.43
N THR A 561 -12.57 -15.08 39.26
CA THR A 561 -12.43 -13.63 39.06
C THR A 561 -10.97 -13.21 39.24
N ALA A 562 -10.29 -13.73 40.25
CA ALA A 562 -8.87 -13.45 40.47
C ALA A 562 -8.03 -13.91 39.27
N ARG A 563 -8.24 -15.14 38.77
CA ARG A 563 -7.54 -15.66 37.58
C ARG A 563 -7.75 -14.76 36.38
N ALA A 564 -9.00 -14.38 36.10
CA ALA A 564 -9.34 -13.53 34.95
C ALA A 564 -8.67 -12.16 35.07
N LEU A 565 -8.71 -11.54 36.26
CA LEU A 565 -8.11 -10.23 36.48
C LEU A 565 -6.57 -10.28 36.43
N ALA A 566 -5.95 -11.30 37.05
CA ALA A 566 -4.50 -11.49 36.94
C ALA A 566 -4.07 -11.60 35.47
N GLY A 567 -4.77 -12.41 34.67
CA GLY A 567 -4.51 -12.54 33.23
C GLY A 567 -4.70 -11.25 32.47
N ALA A 568 -5.76 -10.50 32.76
CA ALA A 568 -6.03 -9.21 32.10
C ALA A 568 -4.96 -8.15 32.47
N LEU A 569 -4.57 -8.04 33.74
CA LEU A 569 -3.56 -7.09 34.21
C LEU A 569 -2.18 -7.38 33.58
N ILE A 570 -1.76 -8.64 33.59
CA ILE A 570 -0.52 -9.08 32.95
C ILE A 570 -0.60 -8.85 31.43
N GLY A 571 -1.71 -9.25 30.82
CA GLY A 571 -1.90 -9.09 29.37
C GLY A 571 -1.81 -7.63 28.92
N LEU A 572 -2.47 -6.70 29.64
CA LEU A 572 -2.42 -5.27 29.35
C LEU A 572 -1.09 -4.63 29.72
N GLY A 573 -0.44 -5.08 30.79
CA GLY A 573 0.87 -4.58 31.19
C GLY A 573 2.02 -5.07 30.31
N CYS A 574 1.85 -6.21 29.63
CA CYS A 574 2.87 -6.89 28.83
C CYS A 574 2.46 -7.03 27.36
N GLN A 575 1.91 -5.99 26.75
CA GLN A 575 1.56 -6.00 25.33
C GLN A 575 2.80 -6.25 24.47
N GLY A 576 2.62 -6.87 23.29
CA GLY A 576 3.70 -7.34 22.44
C GLY A 576 4.75 -6.30 22.09
N ASN A 577 4.33 -5.07 21.77
CA ASN A 577 5.24 -3.96 21.44
C ASN A 577 6.05 -3.41 22.64
N SER A 578 5.77 -3.86 23.87
CA SER A 578 6.43 -3.36 25.06
C SER A 578 6.72 -4.43 26.10
N THR A 579 6.82 -5.70 25.70
CA THR A 579 7.21 -6.82 26.54
C THR A 579 8.63 -6.65 27.04
N ALA A 580 8.78 -6.40 28.35
CA ALA A 580 10.08 -6.12 28.95
C ALA A 580 11.02 -7.33 28.92
N GLU A 581 10.52 -8.54 28.81
CA GLU A 581 11.31 -9.79 28.68
C GLU A 581 12.19 -9.82 27.43
N LEU A 582 11.85 -9.05 26.40
CA LEU A 582 12.68 -8.94 25.20
C LEU A 582 13.78 -7.86 25.31
N ASN A 583 13.79 -7.09 26.37
CA ASN A 583 14.78 -6.01 26.52
C ASN A 583 16.21 -6.56 26.51
N GLY A 584 17.03 -6.06 25.58
CA GLY A 584 18.41 -6.51 25.39
C GLY A 584 18.56 -7.83 24.65
N VAL A 585 17.47 -8.45 24.20
CA VAL A 585 17.48 -9.71 23.46
C VAL A 585 17.83 -9.48 21.99
N SER A 586 18.64 -10.37 21.43
CA SER A 586 18.94 -10.43 20.00
C SER A 586 18.55 -11.78 19.43
N ILE A 587 17.90 -11.78 18.27
CA ILE A 587 17.51 -13.00 17.55
C ILE A 587 18.02 -12.97 16.11
N ARG A 588 18.18 -14.14 15.50
CA ARG A 588 18.62 -14.30 14.11
C ARG A 588 17.88 -15.43 13.44
N ASP A 589 17.69 -15.31 12.13
CA ASP A 589 17.12 -16.38 11.33
C ASP A 589 17.52 -16.24 9.86
N SER A 590 17.23 -17.26 9.05
CA SER A 590 17.39 -17.21 7.60
C SER A 590 16.43 -18.16 6.93
N ARG A 591 15.99 -17.77 5.74
CA ARG A 591 15.21 -18.62 4.85
C ARG A 591 15.79 -18.60 3.45
N SER A 592 15.49 -19.63 2.68
CA SER A 592 15.89 -19.76 1.29
C SER A 592 14.74 -20.43 0.54
N GLU A 593 14.46 -19.97 -0.65
CA GLU A 593 13.40 -20.48 -1.51
C GLU A 593 13.83 -20.48 -2.97
N ASP A 594 13.35 -21.48 -3.70
CA ASP A 594 13.57 -21.67 -5.13
C ASP A 594 12.22 -21.77 -5.81
N GLU A 595 11.98 -20.90 -6.80
CA GLU A 595 10.70 -20.87 -7.48
C GLU A 595 10.88 -20.90 -8.99
N LEU A 596 10.01 -21.71 -9.63
CA LEU A 596 9.91 -21.80 -11.08
C LEU A 596 8.60 -21.13 -11.51
N THR A 597 8.72 -20.03 -12.26
CA THR A 597 7.60 -19.32 -12.85
C THR A 597 7.66 -19.38 -14.35
N GLY A 598 6.53 -19.17 -15.02
CA GLY A 598 6.51 -19.24 -16.47
C GLY A 598 5.21 -18.75 -17.07
N THR A 599 5.21 -18.63 -18.40
CA THR A 599 4.03 -18.29 -19.17
C THR A 599 3.99 -19.09 -20.46
N ALA A 600 2.80 -19.44 -20.91
CA ALA A 600 2.53 -20.03 -22.19
C ALA A 600 1.33 -19.29 -22.81
N ILE A 601 1.52 -18.72 -23.99
CA ILE A 601 0.49 -17.93 -24.70
C ILE A 601 0.36 -18.46 -26.10
N VAL A 602 -0.87 -18.57 -26.58
CA VAL A 602 -1.19 -18.78 -27.99
C VAL A 602 -1.94 -17.55 -28.45
N SER A 603 -1.44 -16.89 -29.47
CA SER A 603 -2.08 -15.72 -30.11
C SER A 603 -2.36 -15.99 -31.58
N TRP A 604 -3.56 -15.59 -31.99
CA TRP A 604 -4.03 -15.78 -33.35
C TRP A 604 -4.60 -14.47 -33.89
N ARG A 605 -4.15 -14.06 -35.06
CA ARG A 605 -4.58 -12.86 -35.82
C ARG A 605 -5.38 -13.27 -37.05
N PRO A 606 -6.72 -13.48 -36.93
CA PRO A 606 -7.54 -13.84 -38.08
C PRO A 606 -7.64 -12.71 -39.14
N THR A 607 -7.45 -11.47 -38.71
CA THR A 607 -7.34 -10.27 -39.58
C THR A 607 -6.29 -9.34 -38.98
N ASP A 608 -5.85 -8.34 -39.74
CA ASP A 608 -4.85 -7.35 -39.31
C ASP A 608 -5.34 -6.53 -38.09
N ASP A 609 -6.66 -6.33 -37.96
CA ASP A 609 -7.28 -5.54 -36.91
C ASP A 609 -7.65 -6.37 -35.66
N LEU A 610 -7.65 -7.71 -35.71
CA LEU A 610 -8.17 -8.57 -34.66
C LEU A 610 -7.12 -9.58 -34.20
N MET A 611 -6.79 -9.55 -32.90
CA MET A 611 -6.03 -10.61 -32.24
C MET A 611 -6.88 -11.27 -31.15
N VAL A 612 -6.80 -12.60 -31.07
CA VAL A 612 -7.36 -13.41 -29.98
C VAL A 612 -6.23 -14.20 -29.34
N TYR A 613 -6.21 -14.30 -28.01
CA TYR A 613 -5.18 -15.05 -27.32
C TYR A 613 -5.73 -15.86 -26.14
N ALA A 614 -5.03 -16.91 -25.80
CA ALA A 614 -5.23 -17.67 -24.57
C ALA A 614 -3.88 -17.84 -23.88
N SER A 615 -3.86 -17.65 -22.57
CA SER A 615 -2.64 -17.76 -21.79
C SER A 615 -2.80 -18.53 -20.48
N TYR A 616 -1.70 -19.17 -20.07
CA TYR A 616 -1.44 -19.66 -18.73
C TYR A 616 -0.20 -18.96 -18.20
N SER A 617 -0.27 -18.46 -16.97
CA SER A 617 0.87 -17.83 -16.29
C SER A 617 0.95 -18.29 -14.85
N ARG A 618 2.18 -18.55 -14.40
CA ARG A 618 2.48 -18.80 -13.00
C ARG A 618 3.39 -17.72 -12.45
N GLY A 619 2.99 -17.15 -11.31
CA GLY A 619 3.74 -16.12 -10.59
C GLY A 619 3.93 -16.47 -9.12
N TYR A 620 4.77 -15.71 -8.43
CA TYR A 620 4.93 -15.82 -7.00
C TYR A 620 5.28 -14.49 -6.34
N LYS A 621 5.02 -14.44 -5.04
CA LYS A 621 5.46 -13.39 -4.14
C LYS A 621 6.30 -14.02 -3.05
N ALA A 622 7.46 -13.43 -2.79
CA ALA A 622 8.43 -14.00 -1.87
C ALA A 622 7.91 -14.11 -0.44
N GLY A 623 8.29 -15.18 0.24
CA GLY A 623 8.14 -15.31 1.67
C GLY A 623 9.05 -14.36 2.44
N GLY A 624 8.84 -14.20 3.74
CA GLY A 624 9.59 -13.23 4.51
C GLY A 624 9.52 -13.42 6.02
N PHE A 625 9.82 -12.33 6.71
CA PHE A 625 9.76 -12.25 8.16
C PHE A 625 8.82 -11.13 8.60
N ASN A 626 7.98 -11.42 9.59
CA ASN A 626 7.26 -10.39 10.32
C ASN A 626 8.26 -9.54 11.10
N LEU A 627 8.42 -8.28 10.72
CA LEU A 627 9.31 -7.34 11.39
C LEU A 627 8.59 -6.67 12.56
N ASP A 628 8.01 -7.51 13.41
CA ASP A 628 7.31 -7.10 14.60
C ASP A 628 7.47 -8.15 15.70
N ARG A 629 7.93 -7.71 16.85
CA ARG A 629 8.20 -8.58 18.00
C ARG A 629 6.96 -9.20 18.61
N SER A 630 5.79 -8.66 18.34
CA SER A 630 4.54 -9.20 18.86
C SER A 630 4.20 -10.59 18.34
N ALA A 631 4.77 -11.00 17.20
CA ALA A 631 4.70 -12.38 16.75
C ALA A 631 5.49 -13.37 17.64
N LEU A 632 6.38 -12.87 18.50
CA LEU A 632 7.10 -13.66 19.53
C LEU A 632 6.30 -13.85 20.82
N LYS A 633 5.03 -13.76 20.76
CA LYS A 633 4.06 -13.67 21.88
C LYS A 633 4.14 -14.72 22.97
N ALA A 634 3.52 -14.34 23.98
CA ALA A 634 2.93 -14.82 25.21
C ALA A 634 3.86 -14.62 26.42
N PRO A 635 3.55 -13.62 27.25
CA PRO A 635 4.39 -13.32 28.40
C PRO A 635 4.40 -14.44 29.45
N ILE A 636 3.32 -15.24 29.54
CA ILE A 636 3.22 -16.38 30.45
C ILE A 636 2.45 -17.53 29.82
N ALA A 637 2.95 -18.74 29.99
CA ALA A 637 2.30 -20.00 29.64
C ALA A 637 2.11 -20.87 30.88
N LEU A 638 1.10 -21.74 30.87
CA LEU A 638 0.94 -22.78 31.85
C LEU A 638 1.72 -24.03 31.40
N VAL A 639 2.85 -24.29 32.00
CA VAL A 639 3.65 -25.50 31.75
C VAL A 639 3.34 -26.49 32.88
N ASN A 640 2.69 -27.60 32.53
CA ASN A 640 2.22 -28.59 33.52
C ASN A 640 1.37 -27.97 34.66
N GLY A 641 0.55 -26.98 34.36
CA GLY A 641 -0.26 -26.27 35.33
C GLY A 641 0.49 -25.23 36.20
N VAL A 642 1.78 -25.02 35.91
CA VAL A 642 2.60 -24.00 36.59
C VAL A 642 2.78 -22.78 35.67
N PRO A 643 2.40 -21.57 36.08
CA PRO A 643 2.67 -20.36 35.34
C PRO A 643 4.17 -20.14 35.18
N THR A 644 4.63 -20.01 33.95
CA THR A 644 6.06 -19.90 33.60
C THR A 644 6.19 -18.86 32.51
N SER A 645 7.27 -18.05 32.53
CA SER A 645 7.60 -17.19 31.38
C SER A 645 7.71 -18.04 30.13
N THR A 646 6.99 -17.67 29.06
CA THR A 646 6.99 -18.42 27.79
C THR A 646 8.39 -18.50 27.21
N PHE A 647 9.17 -17.44 27.28
CA PHE A 647 10.55 -17.44 26.80
C PHE A 647 11.44 -18.36 27.63
N ALA A 648 11.31 -18.37 28.95
CA ALA A 648 12.04 -19.27 29.81
C ALA A 648 11.66 -20.74 29.58
N ALA A 649 10.35 -21.02 29.45
CA ALA A 649 9.83 -22.36 29.20
C ALA A 649 10.30 -22.98 27.86
N LEU A 650 10.50 -22.12 26.84
CA LEU A 650 10.89 -22.54 25.47
C LEU A 650 12.40 -22.35 25.17
N GLY A 651 13.19 -21.95 26.16
CA GLY A 651 14.63 -21.74 25.96
C GLY A 651 15.00 -20.35 25.43
N GLY A 652 14.13 -19.38 25.62
CA GLY A 652 14.30 -17.97 25.23
C GLY A 652 13.66 -17.58 23.91
N ALA A 653 13.74 -16.31 23.56
CA ALA A 653 13.08 -15.75 22.38
C ALA A 653 13.57 -16.36 21.04
N GLN A 654 14.83 -16.84 21.01
CA GLN A 654 15.38 -17.47 19.79
C GLN A 654 14.62 -18.76 19.41
N ALA A 655 14.03 -19.47 20.35
CA ALA A 655 13.24 -20.66 20.06
C ALA A 655 11.92 -20.35 19.32
N LEU A 656 11.44 -19.10 19.41
CA LEU A 656 10.21 -18.64 18.80
C LEU A 656 10.41 -17.89 17.48
N VAL A 657 11.66 -17.69 17.04
CA VAL A 657 11.94 -16.86 15.85
C VAL A 657 11.31 -17.42 14.58
N GLY A 658 11.11 -18.73 14.49
CA GLY A 658 10.37 -19.36 13.38
C GLY A 658 8.94 -18.86 13.22
N ASN A 659 8.30 -18.35 14.29
CA ASN A 659 6.96 -17.76 14.24
C ASN A 659 6.93 -16.41 13.49
N LEU A 660 8.10 -15.81 13.23
CA LEU A 660 8.19 -14.60 12.42
C LEU A 660 8.13 -14.90 10.93
N GLN A 661 8.41 -16.12 10.48
CA GLN A 661 8.44 -16.49 9.08
C GLN A 661 7.02 -16.63 8.52
N PHE A 662 6.86 -16.24 7.25
CA PHE A 662 5.70 -16.57 6.44
C PHE A 662 6.15 -17.11 5.07
N ASP A 663 5.37 -18.05 4.53
CA ASP A 663 5.69 -18.77 3.29
C ASP A 663 5.45 -17.90 2.04
N PRO A 664 6.09 -18.23 0.88
CA PRO A 664 5.81 -17.58 -0.39
C PRO A 664 4.38 -17.84 -0.85
N GLU A 665 3.79 -16.85 -1.46
CA GLU A 665 2.50 -16.91 -2.16
C GLU A 665 2.72 -17.35 -3.59
N LEU A 666 1.89 -18.26 -4.09
CA LEU A 666 1.92 -18.76 -5.46
C LEU A 666 0.59 -18.45 -6.14
N VAL A 667 0.65 -18.17 -7.44
CA VAL A 667 -0.55 -17.96 -8.25
C VAL A 667 -0.45 -18.71 -9.57
N ASP A 668 -1.53 -19.41 -9.92
CA ASP A 668 -1.76 -19.98 -11.24
C ASP A 668 -2.90 -19.19 -11.91
N ALA A 669 -2.66 -18.66 -13.10
CA ALA A 669 -3.59 -17.78 -13.81
C ALA A 669 -3.87 -18.29 -15.22
N TYR A 670 -5.12 -18.15 -15.62
CA TYR A 670 -5.65 -18.48 -16.96
C TYR A 670 -6.35 -17.24 -17.51
N GLU A 671 -6.08 -16.90 -18.78
CA GLU A 671 -6.69 -15.74 -19.41
C GLU A 671 -7.06 -16.06 -20.87
N LEU A 672 -8.22 -15.58 -21.30
CA LEU A 672 -8.66 -15.57 -22.68
C LEU A 672 -8.97 -14.12 -23.05
N GLY A 673 -8.29 -13.58 -24.06
CA GLY A 673 -8.45 -12.20 -24.46
C GLY A 673 -8.64 -12.02 -25.96
N ALA A 674 -9.15 -10.83 -26.28
CA ALA A 674 -9.28 -10.38 -27.67
C ALA A 674 -8.96 -8.88 -27.73
N LYS A 675 -8.26 -8.47 -28.78
CA LYS A 675 -7.97 -7.06 -29.10
C LYS A 675 -8.39 -6.77 -30.53
N TYR A 676 -9.21 -5.74 -30.68
CA TYR A 676 -9.61 -5.21 -31.96
C TYR A 676 -9.17 -3.76 -32.05
N SER A 677 -8.43 -3.40 -33.09
CA SER A 677 -7.90 -2.04 -33.24
C SER A 677 -7.98 -1.63 -34.69
N THR A 678 -8.65 -0.50 -34.92
CA THR A 678 -8.70 0.22 -36.20
C THR A 678 -8.22 1.65 -35.95
N ARG A 679 -8.13 2.46 -37.00
CA ARG A 679 -7.71 3.86 -36.88
C ARG A 679 -8.61 4.69 -35.92
N GLU A 680 -9.91 4.41 -35.86
CA GLU A 680 -10.88 5.22 -35.09
C GLU A 680 -11.35 4.54 -33.82
N PHE A 681 -11.21 3.23 -33.71
CA PHE A 681 -11.79 2.46 -32.61
C PHE A 681 -10.84 1.35 -32.14
N SER A 682 -10.65 1.25 -30.83
CA SER A 682 -9.97 0.13 -30.22
C SER A 682 -10.83 -0.50 -29.10
N LEU A 683 -10.75 -1.82 -28.99
CA LEU A 683 -11.41 -2.61 -27.95
C LEU A 683 -10.47 -3.71 -27.47
N SER A 684 -10.23 -3.77 -26.16
CA SER A 684 -9.55 -4.87 -25.49
C SER A 684 -10.52 -5.55 -24.54
N ALA A 685 -10.60 -6.87 -24.60
CA ALA A 685 -11.44 -7.69 -23.72
C ALA A 685 -10.60 -8.83 -23.15
N ALA A 686 -10.75 -9.13 -21.85
CA ALA A 686 -10.10 -10.27 -21.22
C ALA A 686 -11.03 -10.96 -20.22
N LEU A 687 -11.14 -12.27 -20.28
CA LEU A 687 -11.71 -13.15 -19.26
C LEU A 687 -10.54 -13.79 -18.52
N PHE A 688 -10.57 -13.74 -17.19
CA PHE A 688 -9.46 -14.25 -16.39
C PHE A 688 -9.92 -15.05 -15.19
N ARG A 689 -9.02 -15.92 -14.72
CA ARG A 689 -9.10 -16.63 -13.44
C ARG A 689 -7.72 -16.79 -12.87
N GLN A 690 -7.56 -16.50 -11.57
CA GLN A 690 -6.32 -16.57 -10.81
C GLN A 690 -6.60 -17.29 -9.49
N ASP A 691 -5.86 -18.35 -9.20
CA ASP A 691 -5.96 -19.14 -7.97
C ASP A 691 -4.68 -18.94 -7.14
N PHE A 692 -4.82 -18.38 -5.92
CA PHE A 692 -3.72 -18.04 -5.02
C PHE A 692 -3.59 -19.05 -3.88
N SER A 693 -2.42 -19.67 -3.76
CA SER A 693 -2.04 -20.56 -2.66
C SER A 693 -1.09 -19.85 -1.71
N ASN A 694 -1.19 -20.13 -0.40
CA ASN A 694 -0.46 -19.41 0.65
C ASN A 694 -0.66 -17.89 0.54
N PHE A 695 -1.88 -17.44 0.30
CA PHE A 695 -2.17 -16.02 0.15
C PHE A 695 -1.68 -15.24 1.37
N GLN A 696 -0.81 -14.27 1.16
CA GLN A 696 -0.20 -13.48 2.22
C GLN A 696 -1.10 -12.30 2.58
N LEU A 697 -1.75 -12.39 3.72
CA LEU A 697 -2.63 -11.36 4.24
C LEU A 697 -1.96 -10.61 5.40
N ASN A 698 -1.86 -9.29 5.29
CA ASN A 698 -1.43 -8.42 6.38
C ASN A 698 -2.66 -7.92 7.15
N THR A 699 -2.75 -8.26 8.42
CA THR A 699 -3.87 -7.89 9.30
C THR A 699 -3.39 -7.19 10.55
N PHE A 700 -4.20 -6.26 11.06
CA PHE A 700 -3.98 -5.62 12.34
C PHE A 700 -4.77 -6.35 13.43
N ASN A 701 -4.10 -6.95 14.40
CA ASN A 701 -4.72 -7.73 15.47
C ASN A 701 -5.16 -6.89 16.69
N GLY A 702 -5.25 -5.57 16.54
CA GLY A 702 -5.57 -4.62 17.60
C GLY A 702 -4.33 -4.03 18.30
N THR A 703 -3.14 -4.54 17.98
CA THR A 703 -1.86 -4.02 18.52
C THR A 703 -0.83 -3.82 17.42
N VAL A 704 -0.73 -4.77 16.49
CA VAL A 704 0.32 -4.82 15.47
C VAL A 704 -0.18 -5.43 14.18
N PHE A 705 0.52 -5.13 13.09
CA PHE A 705 0.29 -5.74 11.80
C PHE A 705 1.12 -7.03 11.66
N LEU A 706 0.42 -8.13 11.38
CA LEU A 706 1.02 -9.44 11.14
C LEU A 706 0.67 -9.96 9.76
N VAL A 707 1.67 -10.51 9.08
CA VAL A 707 1.44 -11.29 7.87
C VAL A 707 1.10 -12.72 8.27
N GLN A 708 -0.02 -13.18 7.79
CA GLN A 708 -0.51 -14.54 7.95
C GLN A 708 -0.76 -15.14 6.57
N THR A 709 -0.57 -16.43 6.41
CA THR A 709 -0.92 -17.13 5.18
C THR A 709 -2.33 -17.70 5.28
N VAL A 710 -3.06 -17.66 4.17
CA VAL A 710 -4.41 -18.19 4.06
C VAL A 710 -4.46 -19.19 2.91
N ASN A 711 -4.95 -20.39 3.20
CA ASN A 711 -5.17 -21.46 2.25
C ASN A 711 -6.61 -21.96 2.32
N GLY A 712 -7.07 -22.62 1.27
CA GLY A 712 -8.35 -23.33 1.24
C GLY A 712 -8.23 -24.75 1.77
N CYS A 713 -9.37 -25.34 2.08
CA CYS A 713 -9.54 -26.76 2.33
C CYS A 713 -10.60 -27.32 1.38
N SER A 714 -10.31 -28.44 0.71
CA SER A 714 -11.25 -29.09 -0.20
C SER A 714 -12.41 -29.80 0.50
N VAL A 715 -12.32 -29.94 1.82
CA VAL A 715 -13.38 -30.47 2.67
C VAL A 715 -13.90 -29.40 3.61
N ASP A 716 -15.18 -29.49 3.96
CA ASP A 716 -15.78 -28.59 4.93
C ASP A 716 -15.11 -28.76 6.30
N ASN A 717 -14.54 -27.67 6.80
CA ASN A 717 -13.87 -27.61 8.10
C ASN A 717 -14.62 -26.75 9.14
N GLY A 718 -15.89 -26.42 8.87
CA GLY A 718 -16.73 -25.59 9.73
C GLY A 718 -16.43 -24.10 9.65
N ALA A 719 -15.62 -23.65 8.71
CA ALA A 719 -15.25 -22.23 8.58
C ALA A 719 -16.40 -21.35 8.11
N ALA A 720 -17.35 -21.93 7.36
CA ALA A 720 -18.52 -21.19 6.86
C ALA A 720 -19.50 -20.79 8.00
N ASP A 721 -19.40 -21.42 9.16
CA ASP A 721 -20.21 -21.11 10.35
C ASP A 721 -19.57 -20.00 11.21
N ARG A 722 -19.22 -18.90 10.57
CA ARG A 722 -18.42 -17.80 11.10
C ARG A 722 -19.16 -16.90 12.09
N ASP A 723 -20.47 -17.00 12.21
CA ASP A 723 -21.31 -16.31 13.18
C ASP A 723 -21.60 -17.13 14.45
N LEU A 724 -21.37 -18.45 14.43
CA LEU A 724 -21.52 -19.35 15.59
C LEU A 724 -20.17 -19.70 16.23
N SER A 725 -19.10 -19.73 15.44
CA SER A 725 -17.77 -20.09 15.95
C SER A 725 -16.70 -19.09 15.48
N ALA A 726 -15.85 -18.65 16.40
CA ALA A 726 -14.69 -17.84 16.10
C ALA A 726 -13.50 -18.68 15.61
N THR A 727 -13.63 -19.99 15.52
CA THR A 727 -12.54 -20.90 15.16
C THR A 727 -12.95 -21.82 14.02
N THR A 728 -12.04 -22.01 13.06
CA THR A 728 -12.16 -23.02 12.01
C THR A 728 -11.58 -24.36 12.47
N GLY A 729 -11.98 -25.45 11.83
CA GLY A 729 -11.34 -26.76 12.00
C GLY A 729 -9.98 -26.84 11.30
N ALA A 730 -9.23 -27.91 11.61
CA ALA A 730 -8.03 -28.25 10.86
C ALA A 730 -8.40 -28.97 9.55
N CYS A 731 -7.47 -28.97 8.59
CA CYS A 731 -7.53 -29.68 7.33
C CYS A 731 -6.36 -30.67 7.22
N ALA A 732 -6.56 -31.80 6.58
CA ALA A 732 -5.43 -32.66 6.27
C ALA A 732 -4.55 -31.99 5.20
N ALA A 733 -3.22 -32.11 5.32
CA ALA A 733 -2.28 -31.44 4.40
C ALA A 733 -2.53 -31.80 2.92
N GLY A 734 -3.04 -33.00 2.64
CA GLY A 734 -3.39 -33.44 1.27
C GLY A 734 -4.66 -32.82 0.70
N ASP A 735 -5.49 -32.22 1.56
CA ASP A 735 -6.74 -31.57 1.18
C ASP A 735 -6.62 -30.04 1.13
N VAL A 736 -5.41 -29.50 1.43
CA VAL A 736 -5.14 -28.07 1.33
C VAL A 736 -5.09 -27.65 -0.13
N THR A 737 -5.78 -26.54 -0.45
CA THR A 737 -5.90 -25.98 -1.80
C THR A 737 -5.59 -24.48 -1.80
N TYR A 738 -5.81 -23.80 -2.93
CA TYR A 738 -5.72 -22.33 -2.97
C TYR A 738 -6.74 -21.70 -2.00
N GLY A 739 -6.34 -20.60 -1.36
CA GLY A 739 -7.17 -19.88 -0.37
C GLY A 739 -7.98 -18.73 -0.95
N VAL A 740 -7.53 -18.15 -2.07
CA VAL A 740 -8.17 -17.01 -2.73
C VAL A 740 -8.31 -17.31 -4.21
N ARG A 741 -9.46 -16.90 -4.77
CA ARG A 741 -9.69 -16.88 -6.22
C ARG A 741 -10.10 -15.49 -6.65
N SER A 742 -9.53 -15.04 -7.78
CA SER A 742 -9.96 -13.85 -8.52
C SER A 742 -10.34 -14.25 -9.93
N GLU A 743 -11.58 -14.00 -10.33
CA GLU A 743 -12.07 -14.30 -11.69
C GLU A 743 -12.97 -13.17 -12.17
N GLY A 744 -12.99 -12.91 -13.49
CA GLY A 744 -13.78 -11.81 -13.99
C GLY A 744 -13.63 -11.51 -15.48
N LEU A 745 -14.18 -10.36 -15.84
CA LEU A 745 -14.17 -9.79 -17.19
C LEU A 745 -13.63 -8.36 -17.12
N GLU A 746 -12.73 -8.03 -18.04
CA GLU A 746 -12.25 -6.68 -18.27
C GLU A 746 -12.54 -6.25 -19.70
N LEU A 747 -12.99 -5.00 -19.87
CA LEU A 747 -13.22 -4.36 -21.14
C LEU A 747 -12.60 -2.97 -21.12
N GLU A 748 -11.86 -2.62 -22.16
CA GLU A 748 -11.35 -1.27 -22.39
C GLU A 748 -11.59 -0.90 -23.85
N ALA A 749 -12.21 0.24 -24.08
CA ALA A 749 -12.53 0.73 -25.40
C ALA A 749 -12.15 2.20 -25.53
N ALA A 750 -11.68 2.59 -26.71
CA ALA A 750 -11.50 3.98 -27.08
C ALA A 750 -12.04 4.23 -28.48
N LEU A 751 -12.63 5.41 -28.66
CA LEU A 751 -13.18 5.89 -29.92
C LEU A 751 -12.61 7.27 -30.18
N THR A 752 -11.96 7.45 -31.35
CA THR A 752 -11.34 8.69 -31.81
C THR A 752 -11.84 8.97 -33.24
N PRO A 753 -13.10 9.42 -33.38
CA PRO A 753 -13.71 9.66 -34.68
C PRO A 753 -13.08 10.86 -35.39
N ASP A 754 -12.43 11.72 -34.65
CA ASP A 754 -11.72 12.92 -35.12
C ASP A 754 -10.51 13.12 -34.21
N PRO A 755 -9.36 13.58 -34.67
CA PRO A 755 -8.15 13.81 -33.86
C PRO A 755 -8.40 14.70 -32.63
N ASP A 756 -9.34 15.64 -32.75
CA ASP A 756 -9.71 16.56 -31.66
C ASP A 756 -10.71 15.99 -30.65
N PHE A 757 -11.26 14.79 -30.90
CA PHE A 757 -12.32 14.23 -30.06
C PHE A 757 -12.07 12.76 -29.73
N ARG A 758 -11.96 12.46 -28.44
CA ARG A 758 -11.72 11.10 -27.95
C ARG A 758 -12.66 10.74 -26.80
N ILE A 759 -13.22 9.57 -26.84
CA ILE A 759 -13.93 8.91 -25.77
C ILE A 759 -13.17 7.65 -25.36
N ALA A 760 -12.91 7.46 -24.08
CA ALA A 760 -12.39 6.20 -23.57
C ALA A 760 -13.30 5.67 -22.45
N ALA A 761 -13.47 4.35 -22.40
CA ALA A 761 -14.28 3.68 -21.39
C ALA A 761 -13.62 2.38 -20.96
N GLY A 762 -13.71 2.07 -19.69
CA GLY A 762 -13.21 0.83 -19.11
C GLY A 762 -14.22 0.22 -18.13
N LEU A 763 -14.26 -1.11 -18.10
CA LEU A 763 -15.08 -1.88 -17.16
C LEU A 763 -14.23 -3.04 -16.65
N THR A 764 -14.22 -3.22 -15.33
CA THR A 764 -13.69 -4.40 -14.68
C THR A 764 -14.78 -4.98 -13.79
N TYR A 765 -15.21 -6.20 -14.09
CA TYR A 765 -16.02 -7.02 -13.20
C TYR A 765 -15.13 -8.10 -12.63
N THR A 766 -15.01 -8.13 -11.31
CA THR A 766 -14.05 -9.00 -10.62
C THR A 766 -14.66 -9.61 -9.37
N ASN A 767 -14.87 -10.93 -9.38
CA ASN A 767 -15.20 -11.69 -8.19
C ASN A 767 -13.91 -12.21 -7.55
N THR A 768 -13.39 -11.46 -6.58
CA THR A 768 -12.15 -11.81 -5.85
C THR A 768 -12.49 -12.15 -4.42
N ARG A 769 -12.46 -13.45 -4.09
CA ARG A 769 -12.99 -13.97 -2.82
C ARG A 769 -12.12 -15.05 -2.18
N TYR A 770 -12.28 -15.18 -0.88
CA TYR A 770 -11.80 -16.31 -0.10
C TYR A 770 -12.63 -17.57 -0.37
N GLN A 771 -12.01 -18.75 -0.19
CA GLN A 771 -12.75 -20.00 -0.22
C GLN A 771 -13.63 -20.14 1.02
N ASP A 772 -14.69 -20.96 0.94
CA ASP A 772 -15.64 -21.17 2.04
C ASP A 772 -15.00 -21.89 3.23
N SER A 773 -14.05 -22.80 2.99
CA SER A 773 -13.28 -23.50 4.01
C SER A 773 -11.82 -23.02 3.98
N LEU A 774 -11.38 -22.35 5.03
CA LEU A 774 -10.05 -21.77 5.14
C LEU A 774 -9.21 -22.38 6.26
N VAL A 775 -7.90 -22.38 6.05
CA VAL A 775 -6.87 -22.79 7.01
C VAL A 775 -5.69 -21.80 6.99
N GLY A 776 -4.94 -21.75 8.10
CA GLY A 776 -3.90 -20.75 8.32
C GLY A 776 -2.55 -21.08 7.68
N ASN A 777 -2.33 -22.27 7.15
CA ASN A 777 -1.09 -22.64 6.49
C ASN A 777 -1.25 -23.90 5.61
N ARG A 778 -0.20 -24.23 4.84
CA ARG A 778 -0.18 -25.40 3.95
C ARG A 778 -0.20 -26.77 4.67
N LEU A 779 -0.06 -26.79 5.97
CA LEU A 779 -0.19 -28.02 6.78
C LEU A 779 -1.61 -28.21 7.30
N GLY A 780 -2.53 -27.29 6.98
CA GLY A 780 -3.92 -27.36 7.38
C GLY A 780 -4.21 -26.96 8.82
N ALA A 781 -3.37 -26.13 9.44
CA ALA A 781 -3.67 -25.59 10.77
C ALA A 781 -4.92 -24.69 10.73
N PRO A 782 -5.71 -24.66 11.81
CA PRO A 782 -6.87 -23.77 11.89
C PRO A 782 -6.51 -22.31 11.58
N LEU A 783 -7.45 -21.58 10.97
CA LEU A 783 -7.32 -20.14 10.73
C LEU A 783 -7.25 -19.38 12.07
N ASP A 784 -6.52 -18.25 12.10
CA ASP A 784 -6.53 -17.36 13.27
C ASP A 784 -7.96 -16.87 13.55
N PRO A 785 -8.48 -16.95 14.78
CA PRO A 785 -9.82 -16.47 15.11
C PRO A 785 -10.08 -14.99 14.74
N ALA A 786 -9.05 -14.16 14.65
CA ALA A 786 -9.18 -12.78 14.17
C ALA A 786 -9.61 -12.69 12.69
N LEU A 787 -9.44 -13.77 11.93
CA LEU A 787 -9.76 -13.87 10.49
C LEU A 787 -11.07 -14.62 10.21
N ARG A 788 -11.88 -14.88 11.23
CA ARG A 788 -13.10 -15.68 11.11
C ARG A 788 -14.15 -15.13 10.13
N MET A 789 -14.04 -13.85 9.74
CA MET A 789 -14.96 -13.21 8.80
C MET A 789 -14.60 -13.46 7.33
N LEU A 790 -13.40 -14.01 7.05
CA LEU A 790 -12.92 -14.18 5.67
C LEU A 790 -13.62 -15.28 4.87
N PRO A 791 -13.97 -16.48 5.45
CA PRO A 791 -14.47 -17.62 4.66
C PRO A 791 -15.65 -17.23 3.78
N GLY A 792 -15.54 -17.47 2.45
CA GLY A 792 -16.60 -17.23 1.47
C GLY A 792 -16.89 -15.77 1.13
N ASP A 793 -16.15 -14.82 1.67
CA ASP A 793 -16.36 -13.39 1.43
C ASP A 793 -15.36 -12.78 0.44
N ASN A 794 -15.70 -11.61 -0.12
CA ASN A 794 -14.80 -10.87 -1.00
C ASN A 794 -13.60 -10.30 -0.24
N LEU A 795 -12.47 -10.14 -0.93
CA LEU A 795 -11.30 -9.51 -0.33
C LEU A 795 -11.57 -8.03 -0.03
N SER A 796 -10.85 -7.52 0.97
CA SER A 796 -10.89 -6.09 1.27
C SER A 796 -10.37 -5.25 0.11
N ASN A 797 -10.99 -4.09 -0.12
CA ASN A 797 -10.66 -3.19 -1.21
C ASN A 797 -10.69 -3.88 -2.61
N ALA A 798 -11.63 -4.79 -2.78
CA ALA A 798 -11.86 -5.53 -4.02
C ALA A 798 -13.33 -5.34 -4.47
N PRO A 799 -13.72 -4.15 -4.95
CA PRO A 799 -15.05 -3.92 -5.49
C PRO A 799 -15.31 -4.86 -6.66
N GLU A 800 -16.52 -5.42 -6.73
CA GLU A 800 -16.88 -6.35 -7.80
C GLU A 800 -16.98 -5.66 -9.16
N LEU A 801 -17.45 -4.42 -9.18
CA LEU A 801 -17.60 -3.64 -10.41
C LEU A 801 -16.89 -2.30 -10.30
N VAL A 802 -16.02 -2.06 -11.26
CA VAL A 802 -15.39 -0.75 -11.49
C VAL A 802 -15.60 -0.33 -12.93
N THR A 803 -16.06 0.90 -13.13
CA THR A 803 -16.15 1.49 -14.46
C THR A 803 -15.39 2.81 -14.49
N THR A 804 -14.73 3.08 -15.61
CA THR A 804 -14.13 4.38 -15.92
C THR A 804 -14.63 4.88 -17.25
N ALA A 805 -14.79 6.18 -17.39
CA ALA A 805 -15.11 6.82 -18.65
C ALA A 805 -14.41 8.17 -18.72
N SER A 806 -13.94 8.56 -19.89
CA SER A 806 -13.39 9.89 -20.12
C SER A 806 -13.78 10.43 -21.50
N VAL A 807 -13.90 11.75 -21.60
CA VAL A 807 -14.11 12.48 -22.85
C VAL A 807 -13.08 13.59 -22.90
N THR A 808 -12.34 13.63 -24.00
CA THR A 808 -11.40 14.71 -24.35
C THR A 808 -11.89 15.36 -25.64
N TRP A 809 -11.99 16.70 -25.62
CA TRP A 809 -12.30 17.47 -26.82
C TRP A 809 -11.42 18.71 -26.88
N THR A 810 -10.68 18.83 -27.95
CA THR A 810 -9.67 19.89 -28.16
C THR A 810 -9.96 20.72 -29.43
N PRO A 811 -11.14 21.36 -29.55
CA PRO A 811 -11.54 22.04 -30.75
C PRO A 811 -10.61 23.20 -31.12
N GLU A 812 -10.33 23.36 -32.38
CA GLU A 812 -9.71 24.57 -32.90
C GLU A 812 -10.64 25.79 -32.76
N LEU A 813 -10.10 26.92 -32.30
CA LEU A 813 -10.84 28.15 -32.05
C LEU A 813 -10.51 29.21 -33.12
N GLY A 814 -11.13 29.07 -34.29
CA GLY A 814 -10.87 29.95 -35.42
C GLY A 814 -9.58 29.60 -36.17
N SER A 815 -8.98 30.55 -36.88
CA SER A 815 -7.79 30.37 -37.71
C SER A 815 -6.52 30.91 -37.04
N SER A 816 -6.52 31.15 -35.73
CA SER A 816 -5.39 31.72 -35.01
C SER A 816 -4.43 30.68 -34.42
N GLY A 817 -4.69 29.40 -34.64
CA GLY A 817 -3.97 28.28 -33.97
C GLY A 817 -4.32 28.13 -32.49
N LEU A 818 -5.34 28.84 -32.01
CA LEU A 818 -5.84 28.62 -30.63
C LEU A 818 -6.72 27.35 -30.58
N SER A 819 -6.59 26.56 -29.53
CA SER A 819 -7.50 25.43 -29.29
C SER A 819 -8.09 25.47 -27.87
N GLY A 820 -9.29 24.91 -27.74
CA GLY A 820 -9.89 24.66 -26.45
C GLY A 820 -9.39 23.35 -25.84
N LEU A 821 -9.60 23.14 -24.55
CA LEU A 821 -9.55 21.85 -23.90
C LEU A 821 -10.83 21.66 -23.08
N PHE A 822 -11.53 20.56 -23.33
CA PHE A 822 -12.64 20.09 -22.49
C PHE A 822 -12.35 18.63 -22.14
N TYR A 823 -12.06 18.37 -20.88
CA TYR A 823 -11.77 17.04 -20.35
C TYR A 823 -12.69 16.74 -19.17
N VAL A 824 -13.29 15.57 -19.18
CA VAL A 824 -14.07 15.04 -18.05
C VAL A 824 -13.74 13.55 -17.94
N ASP A 825 -13.46 13.09 -16.73
CA ASP A 825 -13.40 11.68 -16.41
C ASP A 825 -14.30 11.32 -15.24
N ALA A 826 -14.76 10.08 -15.22
CA ALA A 826 -15.56 9.52 -14.14
C ALA A 826 -15.08 8.09 -13.81
N ARG A 827 -15.01 7.77 -12.53
CA ARG A 827 -14.81 6.41 -12.02
C ARG A 827 -15.95 6.06 -11.07
N THR A 828 -16.64 4.95 -11.35
CA THR A 828 -17.63 4.37 -10.44
C THR A 828 -17.13 3.04 -9.90
N THR A 829 -17.32 2.80 -8.61
CA THR A 829 -17.02 1.52 -7.95
C THR A 829 -18.25 1.05 -7.19
N SER A 830 -18.50 -0.26 -7.19
CA SER A 830 -19.47 -0.88 -6.29
C SER A 830 -19.00 -0.79 -4.84
N ASP A 831 -19.84 -1.20 -3.91
CA ASP A 831 -19.52 -1.39 -2.50
C ASP A 831 -18.39 -2.40 -2.29
N PHE A 832 -17.65 -2.23 -1.19
CA PHE A 832 -16.57 -3.12 -0.78
C PHE A 832 -16.20 -2.91 0.69
N ASN A 833 -15.65 -3.92 1.33
CA ASN A 833 -15.09 -3.77 2.67
C ASN A 833 -13.68 -3.18 2.62
N THR A 834 -13.38 -2.18 3.45
CA THR A 834 -12.07 -1.49 3.49
C THR A 834 -11.10 -2.08 4.51
N GLY A 835 -11.53 -3.04 5.34
CA GLY A 835 -10.72 -3.66 6.38
C GLY A 835 -10.27 -5.07 6.03
N SER A 836 -9.01 -5.39 6.28
CA SER A 836 -8.43 -6.70 5.94
C SER A 836 -8.99 -7.88 6.76
N ASP A 837 -9.73 -7.63 7.82
CA ASP A 837 -10.43 -8.62 8.65
C ASP A 837 -11.93 -8.72 8.35
N LEU A 838 -12.44 -7.92 7.41
CA LEU A 838 -13.79 -7.89 6.88
C LEU A 838 -14.91 -7.65 7.91
N PHE A 839 -14.63 -6.94 9.00
CA PHE A 839 -15.70 -6.54 9.91
C PHE A 839 -16.70 -5.62 9.19
N PRO A 840 -18.04 -5.84 9.38
CA PRO A 840 -19.08 -5.10 8.66
C PRO A 840 -19.04 -3.57 8.86
N GLN A 841 -18.52 -3.10 10.00
CA GLN A 841 -18.38 -1.68 10.29
C GLN A 841 -17.34 -0.95 9.38
N LYS A 842 -16.60 -1.71 8.60
CA LYS A 842 -15.57 -1.22 7.66
C LYS A 842 -16.04 -1.21 6.21
N GLU A 843 -17.30 -1.49 5.98
CA GLU A 843 -17.90 -1.43 4.66
C GLU A 843 -17.95 0.00 4.14
N GLN A 844 -17.74 0.15 2.84
CA GLN A 844 -17.82 1.37 2.08
C GLN A 844 -18.83 1.18 0.96
N ASP A 845 -19.88 2.02 0.96
CA ASP A 845 -20.86 2.05 -0.13
C ASP A 845 -20.21 2.42 -1.47
N GLY A 846 -20.80 1.93 -2.55
CA GLY A 846 -20.38 2.30 -3.90
C GLY A 846 -20.45 3.81 -4.13
N PHE A 847 -19.53 4.34 -4.93
CA PHE A 847 -19.46 5.77 -5.21
C PHE A 847 -18.93 6.07 -6.62
N THR A 848 -19.15 7.32 -7.05
CA THR A 848 -18.64 7.84 -8.32
C THR A 848 -17.80 9.10 -8.09
N ILE A 849 -16.57 9.10 -8.56
CA ILE A 849 -15.69 10.28 -8.58
C ILE A 849 -15.66 10.83 -10.00
N VAL A 850 -15.86 12.14 -10.12
CA VAL A 850 -15.79 12.87 -11.40
C VAL A 850 -14.73 13.94 -11.28
N ASN A 851 -13.85 14.03 -12.29
CA ASN A 851 -12.90 15.12 -12.46
C ASN A 851 -13.23 15.88 -13.73
N ALA A 852 -12.85 17.15 -13.80
CA ALA A 852 -13.07 17.97 -14.97
C ALA A 852 -11.93 18.98 -15.17
N ARG A 853 -11.63 19.29 -16.43
CA ARG A 853 -10.67 20.31 -16.83
C ARG A 853 -11.17 21.05 -18.05
N ILE A 854 -11.03 22.36 -18.03
CA ILE A 854 -11.34 23.23 -19.18
C ILE A 854 -10.18 24.20 -19.38
N GLY A 855 -9.77 24.41 -20.62
CA GLY A 855 -8.61 25.24 -20.90
C GLY A 855 -8.65 25.93 -22.25
N LEU A 856 -7.73 26.87 -22.38
CA LEU A 856 -7.35 27.51 -23.62
C LEU A 856 -5.86 27.25 -23.87
N ARG A 857 -5.52 26.81 -25.07
CA ARG A 857 -4.16 26.48 -25.51
C ARG A 857 -3.78 27.38 -26.68
N GLY A 858 -2.56 27.86 -26.67
CA GLY A 858 -1.95 28.63 -27.75
C GLY A 858 -1.55 27.75 -28.96
N PRO A 859 -1.11 28.40 -30.06
CA PRO A 859 -0.60 27.69 -31.22
C PRO A 859 0.50 26.68 -30.83
N ASP A 860 0.45 25.48 -31.38
CA ASP A 860 1.39 24.37 -31.12
C ASP A 860 1.54 24.05 -29.63
N GLN A 861 0.52 24.36 -28.83
CA GLN A 861 0.50 24.24 -27.36
C GLN A 861 1.66 24.98 -26.66
N ALA A 862 2.22 26.04 -27.29
CA ALA A 862 3.31 26.81 -26.70
C ALA A 862 2.97 27.40 -25.33
N TRP A 863 1.70 27.63 -25.06
CA TRP A 863 1.18 27.98 -23.74
C TRP A 863 -0.23 27.43 -23.51
N ALA A 864 -0.58 27.22 -22.24
CA ALA A 864 -1.95 26.86 -21.87
C ALA A 864 -2.34 27.51 -20.54
N VAL A 865 -3.66 27.81 -20.42
CA VAL A 865 -4.32 28.23 -19.18
C VAL A 865 -5.49 27.30 -18.95
N GLU A 866 -5.48 26.56 -17.85
CA GLU A 866 -6.43 25.48 -17.59
C GLU A 866 -7.03 25.62 -16.19
N LEU A 867 -8.35 25.54 -16.08
CA LEU A 867 -9.09 25.41 -14.82
C LEU A 867 -9.40 23.92 -14.62
N TRP A 868 -9.25 23.44 -13.41
CA TRP A 868 -9.47 22.02 -13.11
C TRP A 868 -10.17 21.82 -11.76
N ALA A 869 -10.87 20.72 -11.64
CA ALA A 869 -11.40 20.22 -10.39
C ALA A 869 -11.27 18.69 -10.34
N GLN A 870 -10.74 18.18 -9.23
CA GLN A 870 -10.73 16.76 -8.89
C GLN A 870 -11.77 16.50 -7.81
N ASN A 871 -12.44 15.33 -7.86
CA ASN A 871 -13.58 15.03 -7.00
C ASN A 871 -14.61 16.18 -7.02
N LEU A 872 -15.06 16.54 -8.22
CA LEU A 872 -15.91 17.71 -8.49
C LEU A 872 -17.14 17.80 -7.58
N PHE A 873 -17.74 16.65 -7.24
CA PHE A 873 -18.94 16.59 -6.39
C PHE A 873 -18.63 16.42 -4.90
N ASN A 874 -17.35 16.46 -4.50
CA ASN A 874 -16.88 16.33 -3.12
C ASN A 874 -17.39 15.05 -2.44
N ILE A 875 -17.30 13.94 -3.14
CA ILE A 875 -17.64 12.61 -2.59
C ILE A 875 -16.62 12.23 -1.53
N ASN A 876 -17.09 11.84 -0.36
CA ASN A 876 -16.27 11.35 0.73
C ASN A 876 -16.39 9.84 0.82
N TYR A 877 -15.24 9.16 1.00
CA TYR A 877 -15.19 7.73 1.16
C TYR A 877 -13.95 7.32 1.97
N ALA A 878 -14.04 6.16 2.62
CA ALA A 878 -12.90 5.54 3.30
C ALA A 878 -12.02 4.80 2.29
N GLN A 879 -10.71 4.97 2.40
CA GLN A 879 -9.74 4.17 1.63
C GLN A 879 -9.40 2.86 2.34
N VAL A 880 -9.16 2.93 3.65
CA VAL A 880 -8.81 1.80 4.50
C VAL A 880 -9.39 2.07 5.88
N ALA A 881 -10.05 1.06 6.46
CA ALA A 881 -10.45 1.06 7.86
C ALA A 881 -9.77 -0.10 8.62
N PHE A 882 -9.53 0.11 9.90
CA PHE A 882 -8.78 -0.81 10.73
C PHE A 882 -9.26 -0.75 12.18
N ASN A 883 -8.86 -1.74 12.99
CA ASN A 883 -9.16 -1.76 14.41
C ASN A 883 -8.37 -0.66 15.13
N SER A 884 -9.02 0.17 15.92
CA SER A 884 -8.30 1.16 16.74
C SER A 884 -7.42 0.45 17.78
N PRO A 885 -6.19 0.93 18.03
CA PRO A 885 -5.26 0.27 18.93
C PRO A 885 -5.80 0.05 20.33
N PHE A 886 -5.58 -1.15 20.90
CA PHE A 886 -6.02 -1.59 22.22
C PHE A 886 -7.52 -1.54 22.47
N GLN A 887 -8.32 -1.42 21.44
CA GLN A 887 -9.77 -1.26 21.51
C GLN A 887 -10.53 -2.44 20.91
N ALA A 888 -9.82 -3.46 20.47
CA ALA A 888 -10.39 -4.69 20.00
C ALA A 888 -11.08 -5.47 21.14
N GLY A 889 -12.19 -6.10 20.84
CA GLY A 889 -12.81 -7.10 21.67
C GLY A 889 -11.99 -8.39 21.76
N THR A 890 -12.47 -9.37 22.50
CA THR A 890 -11.84 -10.68 22.57
C THR A 890 -12.14 -11.49 21.29
N THR A 891 -11.13 -12.17 20.75
CA THR A 891 -11.28 -13.10 19.63
C THR A 891 -11.79 -14.47 20.04
N ALA A 892 -11.89 -14.75 21.35
CA ALA A 892 -12.28 -16.05 21.90
C ALA A 892 -13.78 -16.21 22.15
N ALA A 893 -14.56 -15.12 22.00
CA ALA A 893 -16.00 -15.19 22.22
C ALA A 893 -16.75 -15.78 21.01
N PRO A 894 -17.86 -16.47 21.23
CA PRO A 894 -18.78 -16.87 20.17
C PRO A 894 -19.28 -15.62 19.42
N PHE A 895 -19.76 -15.81 18.21
CA PHE A 895 -20.08 -14.68 17.34
C PHE A 895 -21.41 -13.96 17.66
N VAL A 896 -22.10 -14.23 18.71
CA VAL A 896 -23.32 -13.47 19.13
C VAL A 896 -22.98 -12.14 19.77
N ASP A 897 -22.64 -11.22 19.09
CA ASP A 897 -21.93 -10.03 19.46
C ASP A 897 -20.65 -10.27 20.21
N PRO A 898 -19.98 -10.71 19.64
CA PRO A 898 -19.02 -11.45 20.18
C PRO A 898 -17.72 -10.83 20.24
N GLN A 899 -17.44 -10.02 19.39
CA GLN A 899 -16.32 -9.13 19.46
C GLN A 899 -16.47 -8.17 20.64
N TYR A 900 -17.68 -8.12 21.22
CA TYR A 900 -18.06 -7.08 22.16
C TYR A 900 -18.66 -7.55 23.47
N PRO A 901 -18.26 -8.66 24.05
CA PRO A 901 -18.69 -9.02 25.38
C PRO A 901 -18.14 -7.97 26.37
N GLY A 902 -18.97 -7.05 26.79
CA GLY A 902 -18.57 -5.96 27.67
C GLY A 902 -18.20 -4.65 26.99
N GLY A 903 -18.50 -4.48 25.70
CA GLY A 903 -18.35 -3.22 25.00
C GLY A 903 -18.03 -3.35 23.54
N ARG A 904 -18.35 -2.34 22.74
CA ARG A 904 -18.08 -2.28 21.33
C ARG A 904 -16.62 -1.99 21.06
N GLN A 905 -16.11 -2.62 20.01
CA GLN A 905 -14.84 -2.27 19.43
C GLN A 905 -14.94 -0.91 18.71
N LEU A 906 -13.87 -0.14 18.75
CA LEU A 906 -13.74 1.11 18.00
C LEU A 906 -12.88 0.86 16.79
N PHE A 907 -13.27 1.44 15.65
CA PHE A 907 -12.56 1.35 14.38
C PHE A 907 -12.11 2.73 13.95
N SER A 908 -11.02 2.78 13.18
CA SER A 908 -10.48 4.00 12.59
C SER A 908 -10.43 3.86 11.07
N MET A 909 -10.51 5.00 10.35
CA MET A 909 -10.45 5.01 8.89
C MET A 909 -9.61 6.17 8.35
N PHE A 910 -8.94 5.91 7.24
CA PHE A 910 -8.28 6.92 6.42
C PHE A 910 -9.21 7.33 5.29
N LEU A 911 -9.54 8.60 5.22
CA LEU A 911 -10.41 9.14 4.17
C LEU A 911 -9.61 9.45 2.90
N ALA A 912 -10.27 9.35 1.76
CA ALA A 912 -9.76 9.87 0.49
C ALA A 912 -9.66 11.40 0.48
N GLU A 913 -8.93 11.97 -0.47
CA GLU A 913 -8.79 13.42 -0.60
C GLU A 913 -10.15 14.07 -0.91
N PRO A 914 -10.45 15.25 -0.34
CA PRO A 914 -11.66 15.99 -0.64
C PRO A 914 -11.57 16.60 -2.03
N ARG A 915 -12.61 17.34 -2.45
CA ARG A 915 -12.57 18.12 -3.68
C ARG A 915 -11.42 19.12 -3.67
N THR A 916 -10.59 19.05 -4.71
CA THR A 916 -9.55 20.03 -5.01
C THR A 916 -9.84 20.70 -6.35
N TYR A 917 -9.51 21.98 -6.47
CA TYR A 917 -9.70 22.75 -7.70
C TYR A 917 -8.68 23.86 -7.79
N GLY A 918 -8.38 24.28 -8.99
CA GLY A 918 -7.38 25.32 -9.19
C GLY A 918 -7.20 25.71 -10.64
N ILE A 919 -6.11 26.42 -10.88
CA ILE A 919 -5.66 26.89 -12.18
C ILE A 919 -4.25 26.37 -12.45
N THR A 920 -3.99 25.96 -13.69
CA THR A 920 -2.67 25.56 -14.19
C THR A 920 -2.28 26.43 -15.37
N LEU A 921 -1.06 26.93 -15.34
CA LEU A 921 -0.41 27.63 -16.44
C LEU A 921 0.71 26.74 -16.96
N ARG A 922 0.79 26.57 -18.28
CA ARG A 922 1.84 25.81 -18.95
C ARG A 922 2.54 26.66 -20.00
N GLY A 923 3.83 26.43 -20.17
CA GLY A 923 4.63 26.98 -21.26
C GLY A 923 5.56 25.92 -21.84
N ARG A 924 5.66 25.86 -23.15
CA ARG A 924 6.54 24.96 -23.91
C ARG A 924 7.40 25.77 -24.86
N PHE A 925 8.68 25.44 -24.95
CA PHE A 925 9.68 26.16 -25.75
C PHE A 925 10.51 25.18 -26.55
#